data_8d57e5a4eca3e667b8d54ca9d1902824
#
_entry.id   8d57e5a4eca3e667b8d54ca9d1902824
#
_cell.length_a   1.000
_cell.length_b   1.000
_cell.length_c   1.000
_cell.angle_alpha   90.00
_cell.angle_beta   90.00
_cell.angle_gamma   90.00
#
_symmetry.space_group_name_H-M   'P 1'
#
loop_
_entity.id
_entity.type
_entity.pdbx_description
1 polymer ?
#
loop_
_entity_poly.entity_id
_entity_poly.type
_entity_poly.pdbx_seq_one_letter_code
_entity_poly.pdbx_strand_id
1 'polypeptide(L)'
;MMQVNSQKYAVVDLEATGAHAMAEIIQVGIVIIENDQIVKTYQTDVNPHEALTEHIIHLTGITDEQLAKAPDFSKVAQEIYHLISDCVFVAHNVKFDANLLAEKLFLEGYELRTPLVDTVELSQVFYPTLEKYTLGHLADVLQLDLTDAHTAISDAYATAQLLLKLKEKMESLPKELLEQLLPFSDNLLFETGMLVEESFKKAKVMSKKDYQEVGGLILRRAKAIGSERKLSDDFELNMALLGLDAREKQSRFAQMVKDDFQSSKISFLEAQAGLGKTYGYLLPLLQLAQDEQIIVSVPTKILQDQIMANEAKKIQEVFNISCQSIKGPGNYIKLDSFAETLHREGDNRLVNRYKMQLLVWLTETLTGDLDEIRQKQRFEVYFEQIKHDGNLSEKSLYKDVDFWNRTYENAKHSKLLIINHAYFLERVQDDKAFAAKKILVFDEAQKLILNLEQFSRRRVNVTQLVQKLEKHLDAALPTLEKRLIESLSFQLSHLATRFYQNQEIYVTAEDAYRVERAAKELFALNPEWRYLCLEGLLSLFAQPFTDFWFETSFENEKRQTYLNASSDELLNFQEFLPETRKTYMVSATLHISPQVSLADLLGFEQYHYMSIERDKQTSQRIWIDEEMPNVAEISDEAYADAIAERIYQIRQLDEQMLVLFNSKKAMFDVSERLDAVELHHLTQEKNGTAYNVKRRFERGESHILLGTGAFWEGVDFVQSDKMIEVITRLPFENPKDLFVQKISNHLLAQAKSPFNDYSLPLAILKLKQAIGRTMRRENQRSAVLLLDPRILTKSYGKIISDALSEEFYISHQKFSKSLTEIKNFLL
;
A
#
# COMPACT_ATOMS: atom_id res chain seq x y z
N MET A 1 40.38 -12.39 -38.49
CA MET A 1 39.77 -11.53 -37.44
C MET A 1 38.58 -10.83 -38.12
N MET A 2 37.37 -11.38 -37.95
CA MET A 2 36.17 -10.65 -38.35
C MET A 2 36.02 -9.50 -37.33
N GLN A 3 35.98 -8.27 -37.84
CA GLN A 3 35.57 -7.13 -37.03
C GLN A 3 34.15 -7.47 -36.51
N VAL A 4 34.00 -7.63 -35.22
CA VAL A 4 32.71 -7.63 -34.57
C VAL A 4 32.19 -6.20 -34.77
N ASN A 5 31.27 -6.01 -35.70
CA ASN A 5 30.56 -4.75 -35.86
C ASN A 5 29.95 -4.45 -34.47
N SER A 6 30.41 -3.39 -33.84
CA SER A 6 29.83 -2.92 -32.59
C SER A 6 28.39 -2.54 -32.88
N GLN A 7 27.44 -3.11 -32.14
CA GLN A 7 26.05 -2.80 -32.28
C GLN A 7 25.79 -1.36 -31.85
N LYS A 8 25.11 -0.59 -32.70
CA LYS A 8 24.72 0.79 -32.39
C LYS A 8 23.27 0.84 -31.97
N TYR A 9 22.96 1.72 -31.03
CA TYR A 9 21.61 1.99 -30.58
C TYR A 9 21.26 3.44 -30.84
N ALA A 10 20.04 3.65 -31.38
CA ALA A 10 19.43 4.95 -31.53
C ALA A 10 18.30 5.04 -30.51
N VAL A 11 18.53 5.78 -29.45
CA VAL A 11 17.50 6.04 -28.42
C VAL A 11 16.69 7.23 -28.84
N VAL A 12 15.40 7.03 -29.04
CA VAL A 12 14.49 8.02 -29.63
C VAL A 12 13.38 8.32 -28.66
N ASP A 13 13.05 9.58 -28.56
CA ASP A 13 11.87 10.07 -27.85
C ASP A 13 11.19 11.15 -28.70
N LEU A 14 9.86 11.14 -28.73
CA LEU A 14 9.06 12.04 -29.57
C LEU A 14 8.05 12.79 -28.71
N GLU A 15 7.98 14.10 -28.91
CA GLU A 15 6.81 14.87 -28.47
C GLU A 15 5.85 15.04 -29.66
N ALA A 16 4.54 14.95 -29.35
CA ALA A 16 3.48 14.95 -30.35
C ALA A 16 2.29 15.79 -29.91
N THR A 17 1.40 16.15 -30.88
CA THR A 17 0.17 16.89 -30.62
C THR A 17 -0.85 16.13 -29.76
N GLY A 18 -0.64 14.84 -29.54
CA GLY A 18 -1.46 13.96 -28.71
C GLY A 18 -1.09 12.48 -28.82
N ALA A 19 -1.83 11.62 -28.13
CA ALA A 19 -1.66 10.15 -28.14
C ALA A 19 -2.71 9.43 -29.01
N HIS A 20 -3.20 10.06 -30.06
CA HIS A 20 -4.19 9.50 -30.98
C HIS A 20 -3.58 9.16 -32.36
N ALA A 21 -4.31 8.39 -33.14
CA ALA A 21 -3.80 7.89 -34.44
C ALA A 21 -3.47 8.98 -35.50
N MET A 22 -3.94 10.20 -35.31
CA MET A 22 -3.69 11.35 -36.20
C MET A 22 -2.73 12.37 -35.57
N ALA A 23 -1.98 11.96 -34.56
CA ALA A 23 -1.04 12.87 -33.92
C ALA A 23 0.12 13.26 -34.84
N GLU A 24 0.54 14.51 -34.78
CA GLU A 24 1.69 15.06 -35.50
C GLU A 24 2.89 15.17 -34.55
N ILE A 25 4.11 14.93 -35.10
CA ILE A 25 5.35 15.09 -34.36
C ILE A 25 5.61 16.60 -34.18
N ILE A 26 5.93 17.03 -32.99
CA ILE A 26 6.30 18.41 -32.65
C ILE A 26 7.76 18.56 -32.26
N GLN A 27 8.37 17.49 -31.73
CA GLN A 27 9.80 17.48 -31.41
C GLN A 27 10.36 16.05 -31.56
N VAL A 28 11.60 15.93 -31.98
CA VAL A 28 12.34 14.66 -32.10
C VAL A 28 13.65 14.79 -31.32
N GLY A 29 13.86 13.85 -30.39
CA GLY A 29 15.13 13.68 -29.65
C GLY A 29 15.76 12.34 -30.01
N ILE A 30 17.04 12.32 -30.40
CA ILE A 30 17.78 11.10 -30.72
C ILE A 30 19.13 11.11 -30.01
N VAL A 31 19.47 10.02 -29.33
CA VAL A 31 20.76 9.78 -28.71
C VAL A 31 21.37 8.50 -29.27
N ILE A 32 22.57 8.62 -29.85
CA ILE A 32 23.28 7.48 -30.40
C ILE A 32 24.28 6.92 -29.39
N ILE A 33 24.19 5.61 -29.17
CA ILE A 33 25.10 4.85 -28.31
C ILE A 33 25.93 3.90 -29.21
N GLU A 34 27.23 3.94 -29.06
CA GLU A 34 28.16 3.03 -29.69
C GLU A 34 29.24 2.59 -28.68
N ASN A 35 29.52 1.28 -28.59
CA ASN A 35 30.45 0.72 -27.62
C ASN A 35 30.11 1.08 -26.16
N ASP A 36 28.83 1.03 -25.80
CA ASP A 36 28.30 1.38 -24.49
C ASP A 36 28.63 2.83 -24.04
N GLN A 37 28.83 3.74 -25.03
CA GLN A 37 29.05 5.17 -24.80
C GLN A 37 28.12 6.02 -25.66
N ILE A 38 27.61 7.12 -25.09
CA ILE A 38 26.85 8.10 -25.84
C ILE A 38 27.84 8.89 -26.75
N VAL A 39 27.63 8.78 -28.06
CA VAL A 39 28.56 9.38 -29.05
C VAL A 39 27.96 10.58 -29.79
N LYS A 40 26.66 10.68 -29.92
CA LYS A 40 25.97 11.76 -30.61
C LYS A 40 24.59 12.01 -30.03
N THR A 41 24.18 13.28 -30.00
CA THR A 41 22.82 13.71 -29.73
C THR A 41 22.28 14.52 -30.90
N TYR A 42 20.96 14.42 -31.15
CA TYR A 42 20.27 15.18 -32.18
C TYR A 42 18.91 15.60 -31.65
N GLN A 43 18.54 16.87 -31.90
CA GLN A 43 17.22 17.38 -31.54
C GLN A 43 16.73 18.30 -32.67
N THR A 44 15.44 18.19 -32.98
CA THR A 44 14.77 19.16 -33.87
C THR A 44 13.33 19.33 -33.46
N ASP A 45 12.85 20.58 -33.51
CA ASP A 45 11.44 20.89 -33.53
C ASP A 45 10.86 20.63 -34.92
N VAL A 46 9.57 20.31 -34.98
CA VAL A 46 8.85 20.03 -36.25
C VAL A 46 7.52 20.80 -36.22
N ASN A 47 7.21 21.47 -37.33
CA ASN A 47 5.94 22.17 -37.49
C ASN A 47 4.82 21.17 -37.80
N PRO A 48 3.83 20.99 -36.89
CA PRO A 48 2.73 20.04 -37.07
C PRO A 48 1.62 20.57 -38.01
N HIS A 49 1.67 21.84 -38.41
CA HIS A 49 0.62 22.52 -39.18
C HIS A 49 -0.76 22.57 -38.49
N GLU A 50 -0.83 22.34 -37.21
CA GLU A 50 -2.02 22.45 -36.39
C GLU A 50 -1.68 23.16 -35.05
N ALA A 51 -2.70 23.74 -34.41
CA ALA A 51 -2.51 24.42 -33.12
C ALA A 51 -2.44 23.38 -31.99
N LEU A 52 -1.55 23.61 -31.03
CA LEU A 52 -1.40 22.78 -29.85
C LEU A 52 -2.58 23.02 -28.89
N THR A 53 -2.97 21.97 -28.18
CA THR A 53 -3.87 22.09 -27.03
C THR A 53 -3.14 22.70 -25.83
N GLU A 54 -3.86 23.44 -24.97
CA GLU A 54 -3.29 23.96 -23.73
C GLU A 54 -2.60 22.89 -22.88
N HIS A 55 -3.17 21.67 -22.88
CA HIS A 55 -2.59 20.53 -22.18
C HIS A 55 -1.18 20.17 -22.72
N ILE A 56 -0.99 20.11 -24.01
CA ILE A 56 0.32 19.81 -24.62
C ILE A 56 1.33 20.92 -24.36
N ILE A 57 0.90 22.18 -24.46
CA ILE A 57 1.75 23.35 -24.15
C ILE A 57 2.21 23.30 -22.68
N HIS A 58 1.31 22.99 -21.76
CA HIS A 58 1.66 22.83 -20.34
C HIS A 58 2.58 21.64 -20.06
N LEU A 59 2.40 20.53 -20.79
CA LEU A 59 3.17 19.32 -20.61
C LEU A 59 4.61 19.46 -21.13
N THR A 60 4.74 19.97 -22.36
CA THR A 60 6.04 20.01 -23.06
C THR A 60 6.77 21.35 -22.95
N GLY A 61 6.05 22.42 -22.58
CA GLY A 61 6.57 23.79 -22.62
C GLY A 61 6.75 24.36 -24.03
N ILE A 62 6.41 23.57 -25.07
CA ILE A 62 6.55 23.99 -26.47
C ILE A 62 5.34 24.86 -26.86
N THR A 63 5.58 25.96 -27.58
CA THR A 63 4.54 26.91 -27.98
C THR A 63 4.29 26.91 -29.50
N ASP A 64 3.08 27.30 -29.92
CA ASP A 64 2.72 27.46 -31.34
C ASP A 64 3.65 28.44 -32.05
N GLU A 65 4.11 29.50 -31.39
CA GLU A 65 5.05 30.47 -31.96
C GLU A 65 6.43 29.88 -32.24
N GLN A 66 6.88 28.93 -31.43
CA GLN A 66 8.11 28.17 -31.61
C GLN A 66 7.97 27.25 -32.83
N LEU A 67 6.88 26.47 -32.91
CA LEU A 67 6.65 25.50 -33.95
C LEU A 67 6.35 26.13 -35.31
N ALA A 68 5.77 27.31 -35.37
CA ALA A 68 5.58 28.06 -36.60
C ALA A 68 6.90 28.42 -37.30
N LYS A 69 8.03 28.42 -36.61
CA LYS A 69 9.38 28.68 -37.13
C LYS A 69 10.17 27.41 -37.41
N ALA A 70 9.65 26.27 -36.96
CA ALA A 70 10.28 24.96 -37.09
C ALA A 70 10.17 24.46 -38.57
N PRO A 71 11.08 23.58 -38.99
CA PRO A 71 11.00 22.96 -40.32
C PRO A 71 9.81 21.98 -40.39
N ASP A 72 9.29 21.77 -41.59
CA ASP A 72 8.39 20.68 -41.89
C ASP A 72 9.11 19.31 -41.73
N PHE A 73 8.38 18.26 -41.35
CA PHE A 73 8.98 16.94 -41.14
C PHE A 73 9.74 16.45 -42.39
N SER A 74 9.23 16.73 -43.60
CA SER A 74 9.87 16.38 -44.89
C SER A 74 11.32 16.91 -45.03
N LYS A 75 11.65 18.04 -44.37
CA LYS A 75 13.00 18.62 -44.46
C LYS A 75 14.00 17.93 -43.53
N VAL A 76 13.53 17.28 -42.47
CA VAL A 76 14.37 16.60 -41.48
C VAL A 76 14.31 15.08 -41.57
N ALA A 77 13.35 14.53 -42.31
CA ALA A 77 13.12 13.08 -42.45
C ALA A 77 14.35 12.31 -42.94
N GLN A 78 15.08 12.85 -43.93
CA GLN A 78 16.28 12.20 -44.47
C GLN A 78 17.39 12.11 -43.41
N GLU A 79 17.60 13.16 -42.64
CA GLU A 79 18.63 13.20 -41.58
C GLU A 79 18.28 12.25 -40.44
N ILE A 80 17.04 12.29 -39.98
CA ILE A 80 16.53 11.37 -38.94
C ILE A 80 16.69 9.91 -39.42
N TYR A 81 16.26 9.58 -40.65
CA TYR A 81 16.40 8.24 -41.17
C TYR A 81 17.87 7.79 -41.22
N HIS A 82 18.80 8.62 -41.67
CA HIS A 82 20.23 8.27 -41.71
C HIS A 82 20.84 8.07 -40.33
N LEU A 83 20.31 8.73 -39.27
CA LEU A 83 20.79 8.55 -37.93
C LEU A 83 20.37 7.20 -37.33
N ILE A 84 19.19 6.68 -37.71
CA ILE A 84 18.59 5.51 -37.05
C ILE A 84 18.64 4.23 -37.87
N SER A 85 18.77 4.31 -39.19
CA SER A 85 18.57 3.18 -40.12
C SER A 85 19.56 2.01 -39.95
N ASP A 86 20.74 2.23 -39.40
CA ASP A 86 21.77 1.20 -39.10
C ASP A 86 21.89 0.88 -37.61
N CYS A 87 20.94 1.36 -36.81
CA CYS A 87 20.93 1.20 -35.36
C CYS A 87 19.78 0.29 -34.89
N VAL A 88 19.90 -0.23 -33.67
CA VAL A 88 18.76 -0.75 -32.92
C VAL A 88 17.97 0.44 -32.38
N PHE A 89 16.68 0.50 -32.70
CA PHE A 89 15.80 1.57 -32.23
C PHE A 89 15.36 1.27 -30.79
N VAL A 90 15.60 2.19 -29.86
CA VAL A 90 15.28 2.06 -28.45
C VAL A 90 14.40 3.21 -28.00
N ALA A 91 13.32 2.92 -27.26
CA ALA A 91 12.53 3.95 -26.63
C ALA A 91 11.94 3.47 -25.29
N HIS A 92 11.44 4.42 -24.52
CA HIS A 92 10.73 4.14 -23.28
C HIS A 92 9.23 4.02 -23.58
N ASN A 93 8.70 2.79 -23.71
CA ASN A 93 7.41 2.45 -24.34
C ASN A 93 7.48 2.55 -25.89
N VAL A 94 8.40 1.81 -26.46
CA VAL A 94 8.84 1.88 -27.89
C VAL A 94 7.70 1.87 -28.92
N LYS A 95 6.56 1.28 -28.57
CA LYS A 95 5.41 1.15 -29.51
C LYS A 95 4.90 2.51 -30.00
N PHE A 96 4.87 3.52 -29.13
CA PHE A 96 4.39 4.86 -29.49
C PHE A 96 5.36 5.53 -30.46
N ASP A 97 6.63 5.68 -30.07
CA ASP A 97 7.65 6.40 -30.84
C ASP A 97 7.95 5.73 -32.15
N ALA A 98 8.13 4.40 -32.13
CA ALA A 98 8.42 3.65 -33.34
C ALA A 98 7.27 3.69 -34.36
N ASN A 99 6.02 3.56 -33.96
CA ASN A 99 4.88 3.60 -34.88
C ASN A 99 4.70 5.00 -35.46
N LEU A 100 4.74 6.04 -34.66
CA LEU A 100 4.56 7.42 -35.11
C LEU A 100 5.68 7.83 -36.08
N LEU A 101 6.94 7.56 -35.69
CA LEU A 101 8.08 7.90 -36.55
C LEU A 101 8.11 7.09 -37.84
N ALA A 102 7.80 5.79 -37.78
CA ALA A 102 7.74 4.93 -38.96
C ALA A 102 6.66 5.40 -39.95
N GLU A 103 5.48 5.81 -39.45
CA GLU A 103 4.41 6.36 -40.31
C GLU A 103 4.86 7.63 -41.01
N LYS A 104 5.44 8.59 -40.29
CA LYS A 104 5.90 9.87 -40.86
C LYS A 104 7.05 9.68 -41.83
N LEU A 105 8.02 8.81 -41.54
CA LEU A 105 9.10 8.46 -42.47
C LEU A 105 8.60 7.77 -43.72
N PHE A 106 7.61 6.88 -43.60
CA PHE A 106 7.02 6.18 -44.75
C PHE A 106 6.35 7.16 -45.73
N LEU A 107 5.67 8.19 -45.22
CA LEU A 107 5.07 9.23 -46.07
C LEU A 107 6.13 10.01 -46.87
N GLU A 108 7.36 10.10 -46.35
CA GLU A 108 8.51 10.74 -47.02
C GLU A 108 9.34 9.74 -47.85
N GLY A 109 8.89 8.49 -48.02
CA GLY A 109 9.54 7.47 -48.82
C GLY A 109 10.64 6.66 -48.11
N TYR A 110 10.75 6.74 -46.79
CA TYR A 110 11.72 6.00 -45.99
C TYR A 110 11.01 4.89 -45.20
N GLU A 111 11.52 3.68 -45.24
CA GLU A 111 10.96 2.54 -44.51
C GLU A 111 11.86 2.18 -43.34
N LEU A 112 11.33 2.30 -42.11
CA LEU A 112 12.03 1.92 -40.89
C LEU A 112 11.93 0.40 -40.70
N ARG A 113 13.08 -0.29 -40.77
CA ARG A 113 13.20 -1.75 -40.61
C ARG A 113 14.20 -2.16 -39.55
N THR A 114 14.42 -1.31 -38.56
CA THR A 114 15.39 -1.55 -37.48
C THR A 114 14.76 -2.40 -36.38
N PRO A 115 15.53 -3.24 -35.67
CA PRO A 115 15.04 -3.92 -34.46
C PRO A 115 14.58 -2.91 -33.42
N LEU A 116 13.49 -3.24 -32.71
CA LEU A 116 12.87 -2.37 -31.70
C LEU A 116 13.10 -2.91 -30.29
N VAL A 117 13.51 -2.07 -29.36
CA VAL A 117 13.79 -2.42 -27.96
C VAL A 117 13.00 -1.52 -27.00
N ASP A 118 12.29 -2.13 -26.06
CA ASP A 118 11.48 -1.45 -25.05
C ASP A 118 12.17 -1.44 -23.68
N THR A 119 12.55 -0.26 -23.21
CA THR A 119 13.22 -0.13 -21.90
C THR A 119 12.26 -0.30 -20.71
N VAL A 120 10.93 -0.14 -20.89
CA VAL A 120 9.93 -0.40 -19.84
C VAL A 120 9.89 -1.91 -19.52
N GLU A 121 9.83 -2.77 -20.55
CA GLU A 121 9.83 -4.22 -20.37
C GLU A 121 11.11 -4.73 -19.69
N LEU A 122 12.27 -4.22 -20.14
CA LEU A 122 13.54 -4.56 -19.49
C LEU A 122 13.57 -4.10 -18.04
N SER A 123 13.11 -2.89 -17.77
CA SER A 123 13.07 -2.37 -16.38
C SER A 123 12.17 -3.21 -15.49
N GLN A 124 11.03 -3.71 -15.99
CA GLN A 124 10.13 -4.57 -15.25
C GLN A 124 10.76 -5.92 -14.90
N VAL A 125 11.60 -6.47 -15.77
CA VAL A 125 12.29 -7.74 -15.54
C VAL A 125 13.49 -7.57 -14.61
N PHE A 126 14.36 -6.57 -14.85
CA PHE A 126 15.66 -6.46 -14.19
C PHE A 126 15.69 -5.57 -12.95
N TYR A 127 14.62 -4.79 -12.72
CA TYR A 127 14.35 -4.07 -11.46
C TYR A 127 12.98 -4.47 -10.89
N PRO A 128 12.81 -5.72 -10.45
CA PRO A 128 11.52 -6.38 -10.21
C PRO A 128 10.70 -5.77 -9.07
N THR A 129 11.32 -5.01 -8.17
CA THR A 129 10.69 -4.52 -6.92
C THR A 129 10.24 -3.06 -7.00
N LEU A 130 10.42 -2.38 -8.15
CA LEU A 130 10.04 -0.98 -8.29
C LEU A 130 8.53 -0.79 -8.34
N GLU A 131 8.06 0.32 -7.77
CA GLU A 131 6.62 0.64 -7.72
C GLU A 131 6.09 1.09 -9.08
N LYS A 132 6.90 1.82 -9.85
CA LYS A 132 6.55 2.36 -11.17
C LYS A 132 7.74 2.26 -12.11
N TYR A 133 7.41 2.17 -13.40
CA TYR A 133 8.39 2.10 -14.49
C TYR A 133 8.22 3.26 -15.47
N THR A 134 7.75 4.43 -14.99
CA THR A 134 7.79 5.68 -15.75
C THR A 134 9.21 6.23 -15.75
N LEU A 135 9.62 6.90 -16.82
CA LEU A 135 10.99 7.40 -16.99
C LEU A 135 11.40 8.30 -15.81
N GLY A 136 10.53 9.22 -15.38
CA GLY A 136 10.81 10.09 -14.24
C GLY A 136 11.06 9.31 -12.93
N HIS A 137 10.26 8.24 -12.65
CA HIS A 137 10.48 7.42 -11.46
C HIS A 137 11.80 6.63 -11.54
N LEU A 138 12.10 6.08 -12.71
CA LEU A 138 13.36 5.37 -12.94
C LEU A 138 14.56 6.32 -12.83
N ALA A 139 14.42 7.55 -13.32
CA ALA A 139 15.45 8.59 -13.20
C ALA A 139 15.74 8.92 -11.72
N ASP A 140 14.69 9.10 -10.92
CA ASP A 140 14.82 9.36 -9.48
C ASP A 140 15.54 8.21 -8.75
N VAL A 141 15.12 6.96 -8.99
CA VAL A 141 15.64 5.78 -8.27
C VAL A 141 17.04 5.40 -8.73
N LEU A 142 17.32 5.48 -10.04
CA LEU A 142 18.60 5.08 -10.63
C LEU A 142 19.58 6.24 -10.76
N GLN A 143 19.18 7.46 -10.32
CA GLN A 143 19.97 8.68 -10.39
C GLN A 143 20.42 8.98 -11.85
N LEU A 144 19.43 8.98 -12.76
CA LEU A 144 19.66 9.38 -14.15
C LEU A 144 19.53 10.92 -14.27
N ASP A 145 20.20 11.48 -15.26
CA ASP A 145 20.13 12.90 -15.54
C ASP A 145 18.87 13.24 -16.36
N LEU A 146 17.86 13.80 -15.70
CA LEU A 146 16.59 14.21 -16.29
C LEU A 146 16.28 15.64 -15.82
N THR A 147 17.01 16.62 -16.35
CA THR A 147 16.96 18.02 -15.89
C THR A 147 15.73 18.78 -16.42
N ASP A 148 15.31 18.53 -17.66
CA ASP A 148 14.18 19.17 -18.34
C ASP A 148 13.21 18.10 -18.86
N ALA A 149 12.49 17.44 -17.93
CA ALA A 149 11.48 16.44 -18.29
C ALA A 149 10.45 17.01 -19.27
N HIS A 150 9.99 16.16 -20.21
CA HIS A 150 9.08 16.51 -21.30
C HIS A 150 9.71 17.41 -22.40
N THR A 151 11.02 17.29 -22.57
CA THR A 151 11.67 17.65 -23.84
C THR A 151 12.23 16.38 -24.47
N ALA A 152 11.96 16.15 -25.76
CA ALA A 152 12.32 14.90 -26.44
C ALA A 152 13.79 14.52 -26.26
N ILE A 153 14.72 15.49 -26.27
CA ILE A 153 16.15 15.18 -26.10
C ILE A 153 16.51 14.82 -24.66
N SER A 154 15.91 15.45 -23.66
CA SER A 154 16.16 15.11 -22.25
C SER A 154 15.64 13.71 -21.93
N ASP A 155 14.44 13.38 -22.40
CA ASP A 155 13.82 12.07 -22.20
C ASP A 155 14.57 10.98 -22.97
N ALA A 156 15.01 11.23 -24.22
CA ALA A 156 15.90 10.34 -24.96
C ALA A 156 17.26 10.15 -24.26
N TYR A 157 17.83 11.21 -23.67
CA TYR A 157 19.11 11.11 -22.96
C TYR A 157 18.98 10.30 -21.66
N ALA A 158 17.95 10.55 -20.87
CA ALA A 158 17.67 9.77 -19.67
C ALA A 158 17.38 8.28 -20.02
N THR A 159 16.64 8.03 -21.11
CA THR A 159 16.40 6.68 -21.63
C THR A 159 17.69 6.00 -22.11
N ALA A 160 18.62 6.74 -22.71
CA ALA A 160 19.94 6.23 -23.08
C ALA A 160 20.78 5.82 -21.84
N GLN A 161 20.78 6.63 -20.81
CA GLN A 161 21.42 6.28 -19.54
C GLN A 161 20.74 5.06 -18.88
N LEU A 162 19.40 4.99 -18.95
CA LEU A 162 18.63 3.82 -18.46
C LEU A 162 19.06 2.56 -19.19
N LEU A 163 19.17 2.59 -20.52
CA LEU A 163 19.63 1.46 -21.32
C LEU A 163 21.02 0.98 -20.88
N LEU A 164 21.95 1.88 -20.67
CA LEU A 164 23.31 1.55 -20.18
C LEU A 164 23.27 0.93 -18.79
N LYS A 165 22.45 1.47 -17.87
CA LYS A 165 22.25 0.87 -16.54
C LYS A 165 21.61 -0.52 -16.60
N LEU A 166 20.66 -0.73 -17.50
CA LEU A 166 20.04 -2.04 -17.72
C LEU A 166 21.06 -3.05 -18.24
N LYS A 167 21.92 -2.67 -19.18
CA LYS A 167 23.01 -3.51 -19.69
C LYS A 167 23.99 -3.86 -18.58
N GLU A 168 24.45 -2.86 -17.79
CA GLU A 168 25.32 -3.08 -16.64
C GLU A 168 24.69 -4.05 -15.62
N LYS A 169 23.37 -3.85 -15.32
CA LYS A 169 22.61 -4.72 -14.43
C LYS A 169 22.58 -6.15 -14.95
N MET A 170 22.22 -6.36 -16.21
CA MET A 170 22.17 -7.69 -16.83
C MET A 170 23.54 -8.37 -16.81
N GLU A 171 24.62 -7.68 -17.19
CA GLU A 171 25.99 -8.21 -17.21
C GLU A 171 26.54 -8.53 -15.81
N SER A 172 25.98 -7.89 -14.76
CA SER A 172 26.30 -8.16 -13.36
C SER A 172 25.63 -9.42 -12.79
N LEU A 173 24.58 -9.90 -13.43
CA LEU A 173 23.85 -11.10 -13.02
C LEU A 173 24.63 -12.38 -13.35
N PRO A 174 24.39 -13.50 -12.62
CA PRO A 174 24.97 -14.79 -12.95
C PRO A 174 24.68 -15.22 -14.39
N LYS A 175 25.68 -15.72 -15.11
CA LYS A 175 25.51 -16.22 -16.46
C LYS A 175 24.48 -17.32 -16.56
N GLU A 176 24.42 -18.19 -15.56
CA GLU A 176 23.47 -19.30 -15.44
C GLU A 176 22.02 -18.78 -15.29
N LEU A 177 21.84 -17.63 -14.65
CA LEU A 177 20.53 -16.97 -14.61
C LEU A 177 20.12 -16.47 -15.98
N LEU A 178 21.00 -15.77 -16.67
CA LEU A 178 20.69 -15.28 -18.03
C LEU A 178 20.39 -16.43 -18.99
N GLU A 179 21.06 -17.58 -18.87
CA GLU A 179 20.76 -18.79 -19.59
C GLU A 179 19.33 -19.28 -19.33
N GLN A 180 18.84 -19.20 -18.08
CA GLN A 180 17.45 -19.52 -17.74
C GLN A 180 16.44 -18.51 -18.28
N LEU A 181 16.83 -17.26 -18.50
CA LEU A 181 15.98 -16.22 -19.06
C LEU A 181 15.82 -16.33 -20.58
N LEU A 182 16.80 -16.87 -21.30
CA LEU A 182 16.80 -16.95 -22.76
C LEU A 182 15.53 -17.60 -23.37
N PRO A 183 15.00 -18.72 -22.84
CA PRO A 183 13.79 -19.34 -23.38
C PRO A 183 12.55 -18.45 -23.28
N PHE A 184 12.55 -17.48 -22.40
CA PHE A 184 11.43 -16.54 -22.19
C PHE A 184 11.66 -15.19 -22.87
N SER A 185 12.89 -14.87 -23.29
CA SER A 185 13.26 -13.56 -23.84
C SER A 185 12.53 -13.22 -25.13
N ASP A 186 12.18 -14.23 -25.96
CA ASP A 186 11.37 -14.07 -27.18
C ASP A 186 9.92 -13.62 -26.90
N ASN A 187 9.48 -13.67 -25.63
CA ASN A 187 8.17 -13.18 -25.21
C ASN A 187 8.19 -11.70 -24.78
N LEU A 188 9.32 -11.03 -24.79
CA LEU A 188 9.39 -9.59 -24.62
C LEU A 188 8.86 -8.87 -25.88
N LEU A 189 8.51 -7.59 -25.75
CA LEU A 189 8.01 -6.80 -26.88
C LEU A 189 9.08 -6.65 -27.94
N PHE A 190 8.71 -6.87 -29.18
CA PHE A 190 9.57 -6.76 -30.36
C PHE A 190 10.89 -7.56 -30.17
N GLU A 191 12.01 -7.00 -30.54
CA GLU A 191 13.32 -7.62 -30.42
C GLU A 191 14.02 -7.30 -29.07
N THR A 192 13.27 -6.87 -28.07
CA THR A 192 13.81 -6.50 -26.73
C THR A 192 14.66 -7.63 -26.12
N GLY A 193 14.32 -8.90 -26.40
CA GLY A 193 15.05 -10.08 -25.91
C GLY A 193 16.51 -10.16 -26.41
N MET A 194 16.85 -9.51 -27.52
CA MET A 194 18.22 -9.52 -28.06
C MET A 194 19.26 -8.98 -27.04
N LEU A 195 18.85 -8.05 -26.17
CA LEU A 195 19.76 -7.50 -25.15
C LEU A 195 20.07 -8.53 -24.05
N VAL A 196 19.16 -9.45 -23.77
CA VAL A 196 19.42 -10.57 -22.85
C VAL A 196 20.45 -11.50 -23.44
N GLU A 197 20.36 -11.81 -24.76
CA GLU A 197 21.37 -12.62 -25.47
C GLU A 197 22.74 -11.93 -25.53
N GLU A 198 22.76 -10.63 -25.76
CA GLU A 198 23.99 -9.86 -25.79
C GLU A 198 24.68 -9.89 -24.42
N SER A 199 23.91 -9.62 -23.37
CA SER A 199 24.39 -9.61 -21.99
C SER A 199 24.85 -11.00 -21.50
N PHE A 200 24.17 -12.08 -21.96
CA PHE A 200 24.59 -13.45 -21.67
C PHE A 200 26.01 -13.75 -22.14
N LYS A 201 26.42 -13.20 -23.31
CA LYS A 201 27.77 -13.40 -23.87
C LYS A 201 28.86 -12.73 -23.03
N LYS A 202 28.52 -11.65 -22.32
CA LYS A 202 29.43 -10.84 -21.49
C LYS A 202 29.38 -11.21 -20.01
N ALA A 203 28.31 -11.86 -19.54
CA ALA A 203 28.05 -12.16 -18.14
C ALA A 203 29.07 -13.14 -17.55
N LYS A 204 29.30 -13.00 -16.24
CA LYS A 204 30.23 -13.84 -15.49
C LYS A 204 29.54 -15.08 -14.91
N VAL A 205 30.30 -16.15 -14.77
CA VAL A 205 29.85 -17.36 -14.08
C VAL A 205 29.45 -17.05 -12.64
N MET A 206 28.44 -17.74 -12.13
CA MET A 206 27.84 -17.55 -10.81
C MET A 206 28.90 -17.60 -9.68
N SER A 207 28.87 -16.59 -8.82
CA SER A 207 29.63 -16.56 -7.57
C SER A 207 28.99 -17.49 -6.53
N LYS A 208 29.61 -18.61 -6.21
CA LYS A 208 29.13 -19.53 -5.15
C LYS A 208 29.14 -18.92 -3.74
N LYS A 209 29.78 -17.78 -3.54
CA LYS A 209 29.74 -17.02 -2.29
C LYS A 209 28.44 -16.26 -2.12
N ASP A 210 27.93 -15.69 -3.21
CA ASP A 210 26.76 -14.80 -3.19
C ASP A 210 25.46 -15.53 -3.56
N TYR A 211 25.56 -16.63 -4.32
CA TYR A 211 24.43 -17.39 -4.83
C TYR A 211 24.55 -18.88 -4.58
N GLN A 212 23.42 -19.56 -4.66
CA GLN A 212 23.32 -21.02 -4.67
C GLN A 212 22.30 -21.48 -5.70
N GLU A 213 22.59 -22.56 -6.36
CA GLU A 213 21.65 -23.22 -7.27
C GLU A 213 21.01 -24.42 -6.55
N VAL A 214 19.70 -24.50 -6.57
CA VAL A 214 18.93 -25.59 -6.00
C VAL A 214 17.77 -25.92 -6.94
N GLY A 215 17.66 -27.16 -7.39
CA GLY A 215 16.57 -27.62 -8.26
C GLY A 215 16.42 -26.80 -9.56
N GLY A 216 17.50 -26.22 -10.07
CA GLY A 216 17.51 -25.36 -11.23
C GLY A 216 17.17 -23.90 -10.94
N LEU A 217 16.90 -23.48 -9.70
CA LEU A 217 16.69 -22.07 -9.34
C LEU A 217 17.96 -21.49 -8.73
N ILE A 218 18.30 -20.26 -9.10
CA ILE A 218 19.42 -19.50 -8.53
C ILE A 218 18.90 -18.57 -7.46
N LEU A 219 19.34 -18.79 -6.23
CA LEU A 219 18.89 -18.09 -5.04
C LEU A 219 20.04 -17.30 -4.41
N ARG A 220 19.73 -16.11 -3.87
CA ARG A 220 20.70 -15.33 -3.11
C ARG A 220 21.05 -16.01 -1.78
N ARG A 221 22.32 -16.00 -1.42
CA ARG A 221 22.78 -16.45 -0.09
C ARG A 221 22.63 -15.34 0.94
N ALA A 222 22.05 -15.69 2.10
CA ALA A 222 22.07 -14.79 3.25
C ALA A 222 23.50 -14.73 3.83
N LYS A 223 23.93 -13.54 4.22
CA LYS A 223 25.20 -13.36 4.96
C LYS A 223 24.96 -13.76 6.42
N ALA A 224 25.97 -14.42 7.02
CA ALA A 224 25.95 -14.70 8.44
C ALA A 224 25.94 -13.39 9.25
N ILE A 225 25.10 -13.33 10.28
CA ILE A 225 25.09 -12.23 11.25
C ILE A 225 26.30 -12.40 12.16
N GLY A 226 27.01 -11.32 12.46
CA GLY A 226 28.15 -11.33 13.38
C GLY A 226 27.72 -11.60 14.83
N SER A 227 28.66 -11.60 15.76
CA SER A 227 28.36 -11.74 17.18
C SER A 227 27.56 -10.53 17.69
N GLU A 228 26.57 -10.80 18.52
CA GLU A 228 25.70 -9.77 19.11
C GLU A 228 26.52 -8.76 19.94
N ARG A 229 26.27 -7.48 19.76
CA ARG A 229 26.83 -6.39 20.55
C ARG A 229 25.81 -5.98 21.62
N LYS A 230 26.24 -5.96 22.88
CA LYS A 230 25.37 -5.54 24.00
C LYS A 230 24.99 -4.06 23.88
N LEU A 231 23.71 -3.77 24.12
CA LEU A 231 23.23 -2.40 24.27
C LEU A 231 23.71 -1.81 25.58
N SER A 232 23.94 -0.50 25.58
CA SER A 232 24.19 0.28 26.80
C SER A 232 22.93 0.36 27.64
N ASP A 233 23.09 0.59 28.92
CA ASP A 233 22.01 0.95 29.86
C ASP A 233 21.48 2.37 29.59
N ASP A 234 22.28 3.18 28.93
CA ASP A 234 21.95 4.55 28.54
C ASP A 234 21.26 4.57 27.18
N PHE A 235 20.01 5.03 27.16
CA PHE A 235 19.18 5.15 25.96
C PHE A 235 19.77 6.12 24.94
N GLU A 236 20.28 7.28 25.38
CA GLU A 236 20.80 8.33 24.50
C GLU A 236 22.07 7.87 23.80
N LEU A 237 22.91 7.13 24.51
CA LEU A 237 24.11 6.51 23.91
C LEU A 237 23.74 5.48 22.83
N ASN A 238 22.71 4.67 23.07
CA ASN A 238 22.23 3.71 22.04
C ASN A 238 21.67 4.43 20.82
N MET A 239 20.91 5.53 21.01
CA MET A 239 20.41 6.37 19.90
C MET A 239 21.57 6.99 19.10
N ALA A 240 22.58 7.53 19.78
CA ALA A 240 23.76 8.09 19.13
C ALA A 240 24.53 7.04 18.30
N LEU A 241 24.65 5.80 18.81
CA LEU A 241 25.25 4.68 18.06
C LEU A 241 24.45 4.32 16.78
N LEU A 242 23.15 4.52 16.78
CA LEU A 242 22.28 4.36 15.60
C LEU A 242 22.34 5.57 14.64
N GLY A 243 23.13 6.62 14.97
CA GLY A 243 23.20 7.87 14.22
C GLY A 243 21.92 8.71 14.33
N LEU A 244 21.26 8.67 15.50
CA LEU A 244 20.01 9.37 15.78
C LEU A 244 20.14 10.20 17.06
N ASP A 245 19.47 11.35 17.08
CA ASP A 245 19.35 12.18 18.28
C ASP A 245 18.14 11.73 19.13
N ALA A 246 18.38 11.53 20.42
CA ALA A 246 17.30 11.27 21.36
C ALA A 246 16.56 12.57 21.72
N ARG A 247 15.23 12.53 21.79
CA ARG A 247 14.40 13.62 22.26
C ARG A 247 14.08 13.42 23.75
N GLU A 248 13.98 14.50 24.51
CA GLU A 248 13.74 14.44 25.97
C GLU A 248 12.53 13.54 26.34
N LYS A 249 11.39 13.74 25.68
CA LYS A 249 10.18 12.93 25.92
C LYS A 249 10.36 11.46 25.50
N GLN A 250 11.14 11.21 24.44
CA GLN A 250 11.48 9.86 24.01
C GLN A 250 12.37 9.17 25.06
N SER A 251 13.36 9.87 25.62
CA SER A 251 14.20 9.36 26.71
C SER A 251 13.37 9.05 27.97
N ARG A 252 12.42 9.94 28.30
CA ARG A 252 11.47 9.70 29.41
C ARG A 252 10.58 8.48 29.18
N PHE A 253 10.09 8.30 27.95
CA PHE A 253 9.30 7.13 27.56
C PHE A 253 10.12 5.84 27.67
N ALA A 254 11.36 5.85 27.17
CA ALA A 254 12.27 4.72 27.30
C ALA A 254 12.56 4.36 28.76
N GLN A 255 12.77 5.38 29.60
CA GLN A 255 12.97 5.17 31.04
C GLN A 255 11.71 4.60 31.70
N MET A 256 10.52 5.07 31.33
CA MET A 256 9.25 4.54 31.84
C MET A 256 9.08 3.05 31.50
N VAL A 257 9.41 2.65 30.26
CA VAL A 257 9.39 1.23 29.85
C VAL A 257 10.35 0.40 30.69
N LYS A 258 11.55 0.94 30.95
CA LYS A 258 12.59 0.29 31.76
C LYS A 258 12.15 0.10 33.22
N ASP A 259 11.63 1.14 33.85
CA ASP A 259 11.20 1.11 35.25
C ASP A 259 10.00 0.16 35.44
N ASP A 260 9.10 0.10 34.46
CA ASP A 260 7.90 -0.74 34.50
C ASP A 260 8.17 -2.21 34.20
N PHE A 261 9.31 -2.57 33.65
CA PHE A 261 9.58 -3.95 33.18
C PHE A 261 9.36 -5.03 34.24
N GLN A 262 9.60 -4.71 35.51
CA GLN A 262 9.43 -5.64 36.64
C GLN A 262 8.12 -5.40 37.44
N SER A 263 7.31 -4.38 37.08
CA SER A 263 6.19 -3.94 37.95
C SER A 263 4.97 -4.84 37.83
N SER A 264 4.50 -5.10 36.65
CA SER A 264 3.30 -5.89 36.35
C SER A 264 3.47 -6.72 35.10
N LYS A 265 2.61 -7.76 34.92
CA LYS A 265 2.65 -8.56 33.69
C LYS A 265 2.12 -7.81 32.49
N ILE A 266 1.15 -6.91 32.65
CA ILE A 266 0.46 -6.21 31.57
C ILE A 266 0.49 -4.70 31.84
N SER A 267 1.02 -3.94 30.90
CA SER A 267 1.11 -2.49 30.98
C SER A 267 0.59 -1.80 29.73
N PHE A 268 -0.17 -0.74 29.93
CA PHE A 268 -0.71 0.14 28.91
C PHE A 268 0.07 1.45 28.89
N LEU A 269 0.78 1.72 27.80
CA LEU A 269 1.67 2.87 27.65
C LEU A 269 1.09 3.87 26.65
N GLU A 270 0.62 5.01 27.14
CA GLU A 270 0.09 6.08 26.30
C GLU A 270 1.16 7.12 25.99
N ALA A 271 1.48 7.29 24.72
CA ALA A 271 2.44 8.26 24.23
C ALA A 271 2.03 8.80 22.85
N GLN A 272 2.04 10.13 22.72
CA GLN A 272 1.57 10.80 21.50
C GLN A 272 2.27 10.31 20.22
N ALA A 273 1.60 10.49 19.08
CA ALA A 273 2.20 10.21 17.78
C ALA A 273 3.44 11.11 17.54
N GLY A 274 4.44 10.60 16.81
CA GLY A 274 5.67 11.35 16.52
C GLY A 274 6.71 11.41 17.65
N LEU A 275 6.42 10.88 18.83
CA LEU A 275 7.38 10.82 19.94
C LEU A 275 8.60 9.92 19.63
N GLY A 276 8.50 9.00 18.68
CA GLY A 276 9.53 7.99 18.42
C GLY A 276 9.36 6.74 19.29
N LYS A 277 8.12 6.35 19.55
CA LYS A 277 7.75 5.22 20.41
C LYS A 277 8.53 3.94 20.11
N THR A 278 8.72 3.63 18.81
CA THR A 278 9.33 2.36 18.37
C THR A 278 10.72 2.17 18.95
N TYR A 279 11.64 3.10 18.78
CA TYR A 279 12.96 3.03 19.46
C TYR A 279 12.83 3.15 20.97
N GLY A 280 11.86 3.96 21.44
CA GLY A 280 11.61 4.18 22.85
C GLY A 280 11.25 2.92 23.64
N TYR A 281 10.58 1.94 23.00
CA TYR A 281 10.35 0.64 23.65
C TYR A 281 11.34 -0.44 23.22
N LEU A 282 11.81 -0.45 21.95
CA LEU A 282 12.71 -1.51 21.46
C LEU A 282 14.03 -1.51 22.19
N LEU A 283 14.70 -0.36 22.31
CA LEU A 283 16.05 -0.30 22.87
C LEU A 283 16.10 -0.73 24.34
N PRO A 284 15.25 -0.22 25.24
CA PRO A 284 15.26 -0.69 26.63
C PRO A 284 14.83 -2.17 26.75
N LEU A 285 13.85 -2.64 25.96
CA LEU A 285 13.44 -4.03 26.01
C LEU A 285 14.54 -4.98 25.50
N LEU A 286 15.23 -4.64 24.43
CA LEU A 286 16.39 -5.43 23.93
C LEU A 286 17.54 -5.48 24.92
N GLN A 287 17.74 -4.41 25.68
CA GLN A 287 18.75 -4.37 26.73
C GLN A 287 18.34 -5.25 27.95
N LEU A 288 17.04 -5.25 28.32
CA LEU A 288 16.52 -5.97 29.49
C LEU A 288 16.19 -7.44 29.21
N ALA A 289 15.87 -7.79 27.99
CA ALA A 289 15.36 -9.11 27.60
C ALA A 289 16.39 -10.24 27.72
N GLN A 290 17.67 -9.94 27.91
CA GLN A 290 18.76 -10.94 27.96
C GLN A 290 18.60 -12.00 26.84
N ASP A 291 18.17 -13.23 27.19
CA ASP A 291 17.97 -14.33 26.25
C ASP A 291 16.49 -14.49 25.80
N GLU A 292 15.57 -13.66 26.31
CA GLU A 292 14.15 -13.75 26.00
C GLU A 292 13.84 -13.13 24.61
N GLN A 293 12.93 -13.73 23.89
CA GLN A 293 12.45 -13.19 22.60
C GLN A 293 11.43 -12.08 22.81
N ILE A 294 11.58 -11.00 22.06
CA ILE A 294 10.61 -9.91 21.98
C ILE A 294 9.77 -10.08 20.72
N ILE A 295 8.45 -10.13 20.87
CA ILE A 295 7.49 -10.11 19.75
C ILE A 295 6.80 -8.77 19.72
N VAL A 296 6.96 -8.02 18.61
CA VAL A 296 6.22 -6.79 18.36
C VAL A 296 5.12 -7.07 17.35
N SER A 297 3.90 -6.85 17.77
CA SER A 297 2.71 -6.97 16.94
C SER A 297 2.23 -5.58 16.52
N VAL A 298 2.00 -5.38 15.22
CA VAL A 298 1.57 -4.10 14.63
C VAL A 298 0.27 -4.27 13.85
N PRO A 299 -0.52 -3.22 13.58
CA PRO A 299 -1.84 -3.39 12.97
C PRO A 299 -1.82 -3.86 11.51
N THR A 300 -0.80 -3.51 10.74
CA THR A 300 -0.77 -3.75 9.28
C THR A 300 0.57 -4.30 8.80
N LYS A 301 0.55 -5.04 7.67
CA LYS A 301 1.77 -5.49 6.99
C LYS A 301 2.67 -4.31 6.56
N ILE A 302 2.07 -3.19 6.16
CA ILE A 302 2.82 -2.00 5.74
C ILE A 302 3.68 -1.48 6.90
N LEU A 303 3.10 -1.34 8.10
CA LEU A 303 3.85 -0.90 9.28
C LEU A 303 4.90 -1.95 9.69
N GLN A 304 4.59 -3.24 9.56
CA GLN A 304 5.52 -4.34 9.77
C GLN A 304 6.76 -4.21 8.87
N ASP A 305 6.55 -3.97 7.57
CA ASP A 305 7.62 -3.79 6.59
C ASP A 305 8.41 -2.49 6.85
N GLN A 306 7.74 -1.42 7.25
CA GLN A 306 8.40 -0.15 7.61
C GLN A 306 9.34 -0.32 8.81
N ILE A 307 8.91 -0.98 9.88
CA ILE A 307 9.76 -1.23 11.05
C ILE A 307 10.95 -2.10 10.67
N MET A 308 10.73 -3.12 9.83
CA MET A 308 11.82 -3.98 9.36
C MET A 308 12.84 -3.22 8.50
N ALA A 309 12.37 -2.36 7.59
CA ALA A 309 13.23 -1.60 6.67
C ALA A 309 14.00 -0.47 7.37
N ASN A 310 13.48 0.08 8.46
CA ASN A 310 14.05 1.23 9.16
C ASN A 310 14.67 0.83 10.51
N GLU A 311 13.83 0.68 11.54
CA GLU A 311 14.28 0.50 12.92
C GLU A 311 15.02 -0.83 13.12
N ALA A 312 14.42 -1.93 12.73
CA ALA A 312 14.98 -3.27 12.91
C ALA A 312 16.28 -3.44 12.11
N LYS A 313 16.33 -2.91 10.88
CA LYS A 313 17.54 -2.93 10.05
C LYS A 313 18.69 -2.21 10.72
N LYS A 314 18.50 -0.98 11.21
CA LYS A 314 19.54 -0.23 11.92
C LYS A 314 20.01 -0.94 13.19
N ILE A 315 19.06 -1.49 13.98
CA ILE A 315 19.38 -2.28 15.18
C ILE A 315 20.25 -3.50 14.80
N GLN A 316 19.89 -4.21 13.73
CA GLN A 316 20.63 -5.36 13.25
C GLN A 316 22.02 -4.97 12.75
N GLU A 317 22.17 -3.89 12.00
CA GLU A 317 23.44 -3.42 11.44
C GLU A 317 24.42 -2.95 12.53
N VAL A 318 23.93 -2.26 13.57
CA VAL A 318 24.76 -1.66 14.61
C VAL A 318 25.07 -2.63 15.77
N PHE A 319 24.04 -3.39 16.18
CA PHE A 319 24.14 -4.26 17.36
C PHE A 319 24.26 -5.75 17.03
N ASN A 320 24.16 -6.15 15.74
CA ASN A 320 24.12 -7.53 15.27
C ASN A 320 22.99 -8.37 15.94
N ILE A 321 21.89 -7.72 16.33
CA ILE A 321 20.74 -8.40 16.92
C ILE A 321 19.95 -9.09 15.82
N SER A 322 19.56 -10.34 16.03
CA SER A 322 18.75 -11.08 15.07
C SER A 322 17.31 -10.55 15.06
N CYS A 323 16.93 -9.87 13.98
CA CYS A 323 15.59 -9.36 13.74
C CYS A 323 14.94 -10.16 12.62
N GLN A 324 13.73 -10.63 12.82
CA GLN A 324 12.96 -11.39 11.83
C GLN A 324 11.55 -10.82 11.72
N SER A 325 11.02 -10.82 10.51
CA SER A 325 9.61 -10.58 10.24
C SER A 325 8.97 -11.84 9.71
N ILE A 326 7.74 -12.13 10.14
CA ILE A 326 6.97 -13.26 9.61
C ILE A 326 5.55 -12.83 9.29
N LYS A 327 5.09 -13.24 8.12
CA LYS A 327 3.72 -13.07 7.62
C LYS A 327 3.07 -14.44 7.42
N GLY A 328 1.80 -14.51 7.09
CA GLY A 328 1.15 -15.76 6.73
C GLY A 328 1.80 -16.41 5.48
N PRO A 329 1.74 -17.74 5.31
CA PRO A 329 2.43 -18.45 4.23
C PRO A 329 2.08 -17.92 2.84
N GLY A 330 0.83 -17.56 2.58
CA GLY A 330 0.39 -16.99 1.30
C GLY A 330 1.06 -15.67 0.88
N ASN A 331 1.93 -15.09 1.72
CA ASN A 331 2.75 -13.95 1.32
C ASN A 331 4.08 -14.37 0.68
N TYR A 332 4.47 -15.64 0.79
CA TYR A 332 5.76 -16.13 0.31
C TYR A 332 5.62 -16.92 -0.98
N ILE A 333 6.65 -16.89 -1.80
CA ILE A 333 6.73 -17.76 -2.97
C ILE A 333 6.98 -19.20 -2.54
N LYS A 334 6.23 -20.16 -3.13
CA LYS A 334 6.49 -21.61 -3.01
C LYS A 334 7.38 -22.03 -4.18
N LEU A 335 8.63 -22.34 -3.88
CA LEU A 335 9.63 -22.64 -4.90
C LEU A 335 9.28 -23.86 -5.75
N ASP A 336 8.69 -24.93 -5.16
CA ASP A 336 8.20 -26.10 -5.91
C ASP A 336 7.17 -25.68 -6.97
N SER A 337 6.14 -24.93 -6.57
CA SER A 337 5.07 -24.49 -7.47
C SER A 337 5.60 -23.53 -8.55
N PHE A 338 6.53 -22.64 -8.20
CA PHE A 338 7.15 -21.74 -9.16
C PHE A 338 7.99 -22.53 -10.20
N ALA A 339 8.84 -23.46 -9.75
CA ALA A 339 9.65 -24.29 -10.63
C ALA A 339 8.79 -25.11 -11.62
N GLU A 340 7.66 -25.66 -11.17
CA GLU A 340 6.69 -26.32 -12.04
C GLU A 340 6.15 -25.40 -13.14
N THR A 341 5.94 -24.10 -12.84
CA THR A 341 5.46 -23.16 -13.87
C THR A 341 6.47 -22.88 -14.95
N LEU A 342 7.78 -22.98 -14.65
CA LEU A 342 8.84 -22.72 -15.64
C LEU A 342 8.83 -23.72 -16.80
N HIS A 343 8.35 -24.95 -16.55
CA HIS A 343 8.27 -26.02 -17.55
C HIS A 343 6.93 -26.09 -18.29
N ARG A 344 5.98 -25.16 -17.99
CA ARG A 344 4.69 -25.12 -18.69
C ARG A 344 4.83 -24.45 -20.06
N GLU A 345 4.35 -25.14 -21.07
CA GLU A 345 4.21 -24.60 -22.42
C GLU A 345 2.86 -23.91 -22.57
N GLY A 346 2.80 -22.89 -23.45
CA GLY A 346 1.56 -22.20 -23.80
C GLY A 346 1.13 -21.07 -22.86
N ASP A 347 1.93 -20.70 -21.89
CA ASP A 347 1.67 -19.50 -21.09
C ASP A 347 1.75 -18.24 -21.97
N ASN A 348 0.89 -17.26 -21.67
CA ASN A 348 0.89 -16.03 -22.44
C ASN A 348 2.16 -15.18 -22.19
N ARG A 349 2.44 -14.25 -23.10
CA ARG A 349 3.62 -13.36 -23.09
C ARG A 349 3.85 -12.70 -21.71
N LEU A 350 2.80 -12.21 -21.08
CA LEU A 350 2.93 -11.48 -19.82
C LEU A 350 3.28 -12.41 -18.65
N VAL A 351 2.75 -13.64 -18.61
CA VAL A 351 3.15 -14.64 -17.63
C VAL A 351 4.62 -15.00 -17.79
N ASN A 352 5.10 -15.19 -19.02
CA ASN A 352 6.51 -15.47 -19.30
C ASN A 352 7.42 -14.32 -18.88
N ARG A 353 7.02 -13.06 -19.07
CA ARG A 353 7.74 -11.91 -18.51
C ARG A 353 7.78 -11.94 -16.99
N TYR A 354 6.66 -12.28 -16.29
CA TYR A 354 6.68 -12.43 -14.83
C TYR A 354 7.58 -13.58 -14.38
N LYS A 355 7.68 -14.68 -15.13
CA LYS A 355 8.66 -15.74 -14.85
C LYS A 355 10.08 -15.18 -14.88
N MET A 356 10.45 -14.40 -15.90
CA MET A 356 11.75 -13.72 -15.97
C MET A 356 11.96 -12.79 -14.77
N GLN A 357 10.99 -11.95 -14.47
CA GLN A 357 11.03 -11.02 -13.34
C GLN A 357 11.25 -11.74 -12.02
N LEU A 358 10.56 -12.85 -11.77
CA LEU A 358 10.69 -13.64 -10.56
C LEU A 358 12.05 -14.38 -10.48
N LEU A 359 12.56 -14.87 -11.60
CA LEU A 359 13.90 -15.47 -11.65
C LEU A 359 14.98 -14.44 -11.28
N VAL A 360 14.90 -13.22 -11.80
CA VAL A 360 15.79 -12.11 -11.39
C VAL A 360 15.62 -11.79 -9.91
N TRP A 361 14.36 -11.63 -9.46
CA TRP A 361 14.05 -11.31 -8.08
C TRP A 361 14.58 -12.34 -7.07
N LEU A 362 14.55 -13.64 -7.40
CA LEU A 362 15.10 -14.69 -6.54
C LEU A 362 16.62 -14.55 -6.29
N THR A 363 17.34 -13.87 -7.19
CA THR A 363 18.75 -13.53 -6.99
C THR A 363 18.98 -12.28 -6.14
N GLU A 364 17.93 -11.59 -5.75
CA GLU A 364 17.97 -10.34 -4.97
C GLU A 364 17.31 -10.50 -3.60
N THR A 365 16.16 -11.18 -3.54
CA THR A 365 15.41 -11.36 -2.30
C THR A 365 16.12 -12.28 -1.30
N LEU A 366 15.99 -11.92 -0.02
CA LEU A 366 16.36 -12.77 1.10
C LEU A 366 15.14 -13.31 1.84
N THR A 367 13.97 -12.72 1.61
CA THR A 367 12.73 -13.00 2.31
C THR A 367 11.80 -13.92 1.53
N GLY A 368 11.79 -13.83 0.19
CA GLY A 368 10.83 -14.51 -0.67
C GLY A 368 9.41 -13.97 -0.53
N ASP A 369 9.24 -12.77 0.03
CA ASP A 369 7.94 -12.12 0.24
C ASP A 369 7.43 -11.53 -1.08
N LEU A 370 6.34 -12.08 -1.59
CA LEU A 370 5.71 -11.62 -2.84
C LEU A 370 5.20 -10.17 -2.77
N ASP A 371 5.08 -9.57 -1.58
CA ASP A 371 4.73 -8.16 -1.44
C ASP A 371 5.89 -7.23 -1.86
N GLU A 372 7.11 -7.74 -2.05
CA GLU A 372 8.21 -7.02 -2.69
C GLU A 372 7.92 -6.74 -4.19
N ILE A 373 7.11 -7.57 -4.85
CA ILE A 373 6.68 -7.38 -6.24
C ILE A 373 5.43 -6.49 -6.25
N ARG A 374 5.60 -5.20 -6.60
CA ARG A 374 4.53 -4.20 -6.48
C ARG A 374 3.46 -4.25 -7.58
N GLN A 375 3.80 -4.65 -8.80
CA GLN A 375 2.89 -4.64 -9.94
C GLN A 375 2.28 -6.01 -10.28
N LYS A 376 1.90 -6.79 -9.29
CA LYS A 376 1.32 -8.15 -9.48
C LYS A 376 -0.18 -8.18 -9.80
N GLN A 377 -0.90 -7.08 -9.62
CA GLN A 377 -2.37 -7.02 -9.68
C GLN A 377 -2.97 -7.48 -11.01
N ARG A 378 -2.29 -7.25 -12.13
CA ARG A 378 -2.78 -7.65 -13.47
C ARG A 378 -2.78 -9.17 -13.71
N PHE A 379 -2.06 -9.95 -12.86
CA PHE A 379 -1.89 -11.40 -12.99
C PHE A 379 -2.02 -12.13 -11.66
N GLU A 380 -2.97 -11.70 -10.85
CA GLU A 380 -3.26 -12.29 -9.55
C GLU A 380 -3.45 -13.81 -9.63
N VAL A 381 -4.11 -14.30 -10.69
CA VAL A 381 -4.32 -15.75 -10.93
C VAL A 381 -2.99 -16.52 -11.02
N TYR A 382 -1.98 -15.95 -11.67
CA TYR A 382 -0.66 -16.58 -11.74
C TYR A 382 0.04 -16.56 -10.38
N PHE A 383 0.00 -15.42 -9.69
CA PHE A 383 0.59 -15.29 -8.35
C PHE A 383 -0.08 -16.22 -7.34
N GLU A 384 -1.41 -16.43 -7.41
CA GLU A 384 -2.10 -17.42 -6.56
C GLU A 384 -1.58 -18.84 -6.73
N GLN A 385 -1.11 -19.22 -7.92
CA GLN A 385 -0.56 -20.56 -8.19
C GLN A 385 0.81 -20.79 -7.54
N ILE A 386 1.59 -19.72 -7.36
CA ILE A 386 2.95 -19.79 -6.82
C ILE A 386 3.06 -19.36 -5.36
N LYS A 387 1.96 -18.93 -4.75
CA LYS A 387 1.90 -18.65 -3.30
C LYS A 387 2.12 -19.91 -2.48
N HIS A 388 2.78 -19.75 -1.34
CA HIS A 388 2.98 -20.83 -0.39
C HIS A 388 1.66 -21.15 0.34
N ASP A 389 1.33 -22.43 0.43
CA ASP A 389 0.10 -22.94 1.07
C ASP A 389 0.31 -23.37 2.54
N GLY A 390 1.50 -23.12 3.11
CA GLY A 390 1.88 -23.56 4.45
C GLY A 390 2.37 -25.02 4.53
N ASN A 391 2.30 -25.76 3.41
CA ASN A 391 2.72 -27.18 3.36
C ASN A 391 3.96 -27.34 2.48
N LEU A 392 4.93 -28.08 2.97
CA LEU A 392 6.14 -28.43 2.22
C LEU A 392 6.31 -29.94 2.24
N SER A 393 6.46 -30.54 1.06
CA SER A 393 6.70 -31.96 0.95
C SER A 393 8.07 -32.32 1.55
N GLU A 394 8.15 -33.42 2.32
CA GLU A 394 9.43 -33.98 2.79
C GLU A 394 10.39 -34.33 1.64
N LYS A 395 9.86 -34.54 0.44
CA LYS A 395 10.62 -34.89 -0.78
C LYS A 395 10.96 -33.66 -1.62
N SER A 396 10.56 -32.44 -1.20
CA SER A 396 10.89 -31.22 -1.94
C SER A 396 12.39 -31.00 -2.03
N LEU A 397 12.88 -30.69 -3.24
CA LEU A 397 14.28 -30.29 -3.47
C LEU A 397 14.60 -28.96 -2.79
N TYR A 398 13.57 -28.15 -2.51
CA TYR A 398 13.72 -26.81 -1.94
C TYR A 398 13.55 -26.75 -0.43
N LYS A 399 13.39 -27.89 0.27
CA LYS A 399 13.09 -27.96 1.71
C LYS A 399 13.99 -27.07 2.57
N ASP A 400 15.30 -27.08 2.33
CA ASP A 400 16.28 -26.33 3.12
C ASP A 400 16.41 -24.85 2.72
N VAL A 401 15.90 -24.48 1.56
CA VAL A 401 15.98 -23.11 1.01
C VAL A 401 14.63 -22.42 0.87
N ASP A 402 13.55 -23.15 1.11
CA ASP A 402 12.20 -22.57 1.06
C ASP A 402 12.09 -21.38 2.01
N PHE A 403 11.57 -20.27 1.47
CA PHE A 403 11.57 -18.99 2.19
C PHE A 403 10.64 -19.00 3.39
N TRP A 404 9.43 -19.58 3.25
CA TRP A 404 8.49 -19.67 4.36
C TRP A 404 9.07 -20.53 5.51
N ASN A 405 9.52 -21.74 5.19
CA ASN A 405 10.07 -22.65 6.18
C ASN A 405 11.28 -22.06 6.90
N ARG A 406 12.21 -21.49 6.14
CA ARG A 406 13.40 -20.84 6.69
C ARG A 406 13.03 -19.62 7.57
N THR A 407 12.10 -18.78 7.14
CA THR A 407 11.62 -17.64 7.92
C THR A 407 10.95 -18.09 9.21
N TYR A 408 10.15 -19.16 9.15
CA TYR A 408 9.49 -19.74 10.30
C TYR A 408 10.49 -20.32 11.32
N GLU A 409 11.50 -21.05 10.85
CA GLU A 409 12.56 -21.58 11.72
C GLU A 409 13.43 -20.46 12.31
N ASN A 410 13.85 -19.50 11.51
CA ASN A 410 14.63 -18.36 11.99
C ASN A 410 13.83 -17.52 13.02
N ALA A 411 12.53 -17.38 12.86
CA ALA A 411 11.67 -16.66 13.79
C ALA A 411 11.69 -17.28 15.20
N LYS A 412 11.87 -18.59 15.33
CA LYS A 412 11.97 -19.26 16.64
C LYS A 412 13.22 -18.85 17.43
N HIS A 413 14.27 -18.48 16.71
CA HIS A 413 15.60 -18.17 17.29
C HIS A 413 15.96 -16.69 17.23
N SER A 414 15.11 -15.85 16.62
CA SER A 414 15.35 -14.41 16.56
C SER A 414 15.12 -13.75 17.91
N LYS A 415 15.93 -12.75 18.22
CA LYS A 415 15.78 -11.93 19.43
C LYS A 415 14.56 -11.02 19.33
N LEU A 416 14.38 -10.40 18.15
CA LEU A 416 13.26 -9.52 17.81
C LEU A 416 12.46 -10.14 16.68
N LEU A 417 11.17 -10.34 16.92
CA LEU A 417 10.21 -10.83 15.95
C LEU A 417 9.13 -9.77 15.71
N ILE A 418 8.96 -9.32 14.46
CA ILE A 418 7.92 -8.36 14.06
C ILE A 418 6.83 -9.10 13.30
N ILE A 419 5.58 -8.94 13.73
CA ILE A 419 4.39 -9.56 13.13
C ILE A 419 3.24 -8.56 13.07
N ASN A 420 2.16 -8.89 12.38
CA ASN A 420 0.93 -8.08 12.48
C ASN A 420 -0.10 -8.71 13.43
N HIS A 421 -1.08 -7.90 13.87
CA HIS A 421 -2.10 -8.33 14.83
C HIS A 421 -2.90 -9.54 14.32
N ALA A 422 -3.26 -9.56 13.05
CA ALA A 422 -4.01 -10.69 12.48
C ALA A 422 -3.20 -11.99 12.54
N TYR A 423 -1.92 -11.96 12.15
CA TYR A 423 -1.04 -13.12 12.24
C TYR A 423 -0.86 -13.57 13.70
N PHE A 424 -0.72 -12.61 14.64
CA PHE A 424 -0.63 -12.95 16.07
C PHE A 424 -1.87 -13.72 16.55
N LEU A 425 -3.07 -13.24 16.22
CA LEU A 425 -4.33 -13.86 16.65
C LEU A 425 -4.48 -15.28 16.08
N GLU A 426 -4.25 -15.45 14.78
CA GLU A 426 -4.28 -16.78 14.14
C GLU A 426 -3.26 -17.72 14.77
N ARG A 427 -2.04 -17.24 14.97
CA ARG A 427 -0.96 -18.08 15.46
C ARG A 427 -1.14 -18.53 16.91
N VAL A 428 -1.64 -17.64 17.77
CA VAL A 428 -1.89 -17.97 19.20
C VAL A 428 -3.15 -18.83 19.35
N GLN A 429 -4.12 -18.71 18.46
CA GLN A 429 -5.26 -19.62 18.42
C GLN A 429 -4.80 -21.07 18.14
N ASP A 430 -3.88 -21.25 17.19
CA ASP A 430 -3.36 -22.57 16.83
C ASP A 430 -2.40 -23.13 17.88
N ASP A 431 -1.52 -22.27 18.42
CA ASP A 431 -0.46 -22.65 19.34
C ASP A 431 -0.12 -21.54 20.35
N LYS A 432 -0.69 -21.63 21.53
CA LYS A 432 -0.40 -20.67 22.63
C LYS A 432 1.08 -20.66 23.04
N ALA A 433 1.85 -21.73 22.80
CA ALA A 433 3.28 -21.77 23.13
C ALA A 433 4.10 -20.76 22.29
N PHE A 434 3.57 -20.32 21.13
CA PHE A 434 4.19 -19.30 20.29
C PHE A 434 4.53 -18.02 21.07
N ALA A 435 3.65 -17.57 21.96
CA ALA A 435 3.81 -16.33 22.70
C ALA A 435 4.11 -16.55 24.20
N ALA A 436 4.11 -17.81 24.67
CA ALA A 436 4.31 -18.14 26.09
C ALA A 436 5.72 -17.76 26.56
N LYS A 437 5.79 -17.17 27.79
CA LYS A 437 7.03 -16.75 28.45
C LYS A 437 7.87 -15.71 27.66
N LYS A 438 7.30 -15.07 26.64
CA LYS A 438 7.96 -14.04 25.83
C LYS A 438 7.53 -12.65 26.24
N ILE A 439 8.29 -11.63 25.78
CA ILE A 439 7.93 -10.23 25.92
C ILE A 439 7.12 -9.84 24.70
N LEU A 440 5.91 -9.33 24.91
CA LEU A 440 5.00 -8.91 23.84
C LEU A 440 4.86 -7.39 23.85
N VAL A 441 4.85 -6.79 22.68
CA VAL A 441 4.50 -5.38 22.46
C VAL A 441 3.43 -5.31 21.38
N PHE A 442 2.26 -4.77 21.71
CA PHE A 442 1.21 -4.43 20.75
C PHE A 442 1.32 -2.94 20.45
N ASP A 443 1.91 -2.60 19.31
CA ASP A 443 2.02 -1.21 18.88
C ASP A 443 0.76 -0.77 18.16
N GLU A 444 0.36 0.50 18.30
CA GLU A 444 -0.97 1.00 17.90
C GLU A 444 -2.11 0.10 18.41
N ALA A 445 -2.05 -0.24 19.71
CA ALA A 445 -2.91 -1.23 20.37
C ALA A 445 -4.42 -0.91 20.26
N GLN A 446 -4.81 0.36 20.05
CA GLN A 446 -6.21 0.73 19.79
C GLN A 446 -6.78 0.06 18.54
N LYS A 447 -5.94 -0.36 17.60
CA LYS A 447 -6.38 -1.08 16.40
C LYS A 447 -6.57 -2.58 16.62
N LEU A 448 -6.06 -3.09 17.73
CA LEU A 448 -6.19 -4.51 18.06
C LEU A 448 -7.66 -4.96 18.21
N ILE A 449 -8.53 -4.10 18.73
CA ILE A 449 -9.95 -4.43 18.88
C ILE A 449 -10.65 -4.64 17.53
N LEU A 450 -10.30 -3.84 16.52
CA LEU A 450 -10.81 -4.03 15.15
C LEU A 450 -10.26 -5.31 14.51
N ASN A 451 -8.99 -5.61 14.73
CA ASN A 451 -8.39 -6.85 14.23
C ASN A 451 -9.03 -8.07 14.92
N LEU A 452 -9.32 -7.97 16.20
CA LEU A 452 -10.00 -9.02 16.97
C LEU A 452 -11.42 -9.26 16.46
N GLU A 453 -12.15 -8.19 16.17
CA GLU A 453 -13.48 -8.28 15.55
C GLU A 453 -13.42 -8.91 14.15
N GLN A 454 -12.47 -8.51 13.30
CA GLN A 454 -12.27 -9.11 11.98
C GLN A 454 -11.88 -10.58 12.09
N PHE A 455 -11.03 -10.92 13.06
CA PHE A 455 -10.63 -12.29 13.35
C PHE A 455 -11.81 -13.18 13.80
N SER A 456 -12.76 -12.61 14.57
CA SER A 456 -13.96 -13.32 15.02
C SER A 456 -14.92 -13.67 13.90
N ARG A 457 -14.89 -12.90 12.80
CA ARG A 457 -15.78 -13.07 11.65
C ARG A 457 -15.40 -14.29 10.81
N ARG A 458 -16.41 -14.88 10.20
CA ARG A 458 -16.23 -15.82 9.10
C ARG A 458 -16.79 -15.20 7.84
N ARG A 459 -16.17 -15.48 6.71
CA ARG A 459 -16.50 -14.86 5.42
C ARG A 459 -16.42 -15.87 4.29
N VAL A 460 -17.43 -15.90 3.42
CA VAL A 460 -17.42 -16.71 2.20
C VAL A 460 -17.72 -15.87 0.98
N ASN A 461 -16.97 -16.06 -0.10
CA ASN A 461 -17.25 -15.42 -1.38
C ASN A 461 -18.40 -16.16 -2.08
N VAL A 462 -19.60 -15.59 -2.01
CA VAL A 462 -20.82 -16.18 -2.58
C VAL A 462 -20.77 -16.20 -4.10
N THR A 463 -20.20 -15.15 -4.74
CA THR A 463 -20.07 -15.10 -6.20
C THR A 463 -19.24 -16.27 -6.72
N GLN A 464 -18.09 -16.53 -6.14
CA GLN A 464 -17.23 -17.64 -6.52
C GLN A 464 -17.83 -18.99 -6.13
N LEU A 465 -18.49 -19.09 -4.98
CA LEU A 465 -19.13 -20.32 -4.53
C LEU A 465 -20.23 -20.74 -5.51
N VAL A 466 -21.13 -19.82 -5.89
CA VAL A 466 -22.19 -20.09 -6.85
C VAL A 466 -21.60 -20.52 -8.19
N GLN A 467 -20.59 -19.83 -8.71
CA GLN A 467 -19.91 -20.21 -9.96
C GLN A 467 -19.31 -21.62 -9.89
N LYS A 468 -18.70 -21.99 -8.77
CA LYS A 468 -18.16 -23.34 -8.57
C LYS A 468 -19.26 -24.39 -8.53
N LEU A 469 -20.36 -24.15 -7.81
CA LEU A 469 -21.51 -25.04 -7.76
C LEU A 469 -22.12 -25.24 -9.15
N GLU A 470 -22.36 -24.16 -9.91
CA GLU A 470 -22.93 -24.21 -11.24
C GLU A 470 -22.04 -24.98 -12.23
N LYS A 471 -20.72 -24.79 -12.17
CA LYS A 471 -19.78 -25.53 -13.02
C LYS A 471 -19.86 -27.04 -12.83
N HIS A 472 -20.19 -27.52 -11.63
CA HIS A 472 -20.34 -28.95 -11.35
C HIS A 472 -21.68 -29.52 -11.82
N LEU A 473 -22.69 -28.69 -12.12
CA LEU A 473 -23.96 -29.16 -12.69
C LEU A 473 -23.80 -29.78 -14.08
N ASP A 474 -22.76 -29.42 -14.81
CA ASP A 474 -22.44 -30.00 -16.14
C ASP A 474 -21.82 -31.39 -16.05
N ALA A 475 -21.41 -31.82 -14.86
CA ALA A 475 -20.83 -33.15 -14.64
C ALA A 475 -21.91 -34.24 -14.53
N ALA A 476 -21.51 -35.49 -14.74
CA ALA A 476 -22.38 -36.67 -14.60
C ALA A 476 -22.61 -37.02 -13.11
N LEU A 477 -23.39 -36.18 -12.41
CA LEU A 477 -23.72 -36.36 -10.99
C LEU A 477 -25.05 -37.09 -10.78
N PRO A 478 -25.26 -37.75 -9.63
CA PRO A 478 -26.54 -38.30 -9.23
C PRO A 478 -27.66 -37.25 -9.18
N THR A 479 -28.87 -37.60 -9.57
CA THR A 479 -30.00 -36.65 -9.65
C THR A 479 -30.29 -35.92 -8.34
N LEU A 480 -30.14 -36.58 -7.19
CA LEU A 480 -30.35 -35.97 -5.88
C LEU A 480 -29.28 -34.91 -5.58
N GLU A 481 -28.03 -35.21 -5.90
CA GLU A 481 -26.90 -34.32 -5.72
C GLU A 481 -27.06 -33.04 -6.59
N LYS A 482 -27.45 -33.20 -7.87
CA LYS A 482 -27.79 -32.09 -8.75
C LYS A 482 -28.86 -31.18 -8.17
N ARG A 483 -29.97 -31.75 -7.68
CA ARG A 483 -31.05 -30.96 -7.06
C ARG A 483 -30.62 -30.20 -5.82
N LEU A 484 -29.76 -30.77 -4.99
CA LEU A 484 -29.23 -30.08 -3.81
C LEU A 484 -28.28 -28.91 -4.20
N ILE A 485 -27.45 -29.10 -5.23
CA ILE A 485 -26.60 -28.03 -5.78
C ILE A 485 -27.47 -26.92 -6.34
N GLU A 486 -28.47 -27.23 -7.16
CA GLU A 486 -29.40 -26.25 -7.73
C GLU A 486 -30.14 -25.48 -6.62
N SER A 487 -30.59 -26.17 -5.58
CA SER A 487 -31.29 -25.59 -4.44
C SER A 487 -30.37 -24.61 -3.67
N LEU A 488 -29.15 -25.03 -3.36
CA LEU A 488 -28.19 -24.19 -2.63
C LEU A 488 -27.76 -22.96 -3.47
N SER A 489 -27.45 -23.18 -4.76
CA SER A 489 -27.09 -22.11 -5.68
C SER A 489 -28.22 -21.08 -5.82
N PHE A 490 -29.46 -21.56 -5.97
CA PHE A 490 -30.65 -20.70 -6.03
C PHE A 490 -30.83 -19.87 -4.74
N GLN A 491 -30.71 -20.49 -3.56
CA GLN A 491 -30.87 -19.77 -2.29
C GLN A 491 -29.82 -18.68 -2.13
N LEU A 492 -28.54 -18.99 -2.39
CA LEU A 492 -27.47 -18.01 -2.31
C LEU A 492 -27.66 -16.87 -3.32
N SER A 493 -28.01 -17.18 -4.56
CA SER A 493 -28.25 -16.22 -5.63
C SER A 493 -29.46 -15.34 -5.33
N HIS A 494 -30.53 -15.91 -4.77
CA HIS A 494 -31.73 -15.17 -4.38
C HIS A 494 -31.43 -14.18 -3.25
N LEU A 495 -30.69 -14.58 -2.22
CA LEU A 495 -30.28 -13.68 -1.14
C LEU A 495 -29.38 -12.55 -1.65
N ALA A 496 -28.39 -12.88 -2.51
CA ALA A 496 -27.56 -11.89 -3.15
C ALA A 496 -28.38 -10.89 -4.01
N THR A 497 -29.41 -11.37 -4.70
CA THR A 497 -30.30 -10.52 -5.50
C THR A 497 -31.11 -9.55 -4.63
N ARG A 498 -31.65 -10.01 -3.50
CA ARG A 498 -32.35 -9.16 -2.51
C ARG A 498 -31.42 -8.08 -1.97
N PHE A 499 -30.19 -8.44 -1.66
CA PHE A 499 -29.15 -7.46 -1.24
C PHE A 499 -28.91 -6.38 -2.31
N TYR A 500 -28.85 -6.77 -3.59
CA TYR A 500 -28.62 -5.80 -4.67
C TYR A 500 -29.84 -4.92 -4.99
N GLN A 501 -31.04 -5.50 -5.02
CA GLN A 501 -32.25 -4.80 -5.44
C GLN A 501 -32.90 -4.01 -4.30
N ASN A 502 -32.92 -4.58 -3.10
CA ASN A 502 -33.66 -4.02 -1.97
C ASN A 502 -32.72 -3.38 -0.93
N GLN A 503 -31.41 -3.45 -1.13
CA GLN A 503 -30.39 -3.05 -0.13
C GLN A 503 -30.55 -3.78 1.22
N GLU A 504 -31.06 -5.02 1.19
CA GLU A 504 -31.19 -5.88 2.36
C GLU A 504 -29.79 -6.43 2.75
N ILE A 505 -29.08 -5.69 3.58
CA ILE A 505 -27.71 -6.05 4.00
C ILE A 505 -27.74 -7.28 4.91
N TYR A 506 -28.69 -7.36 5.83
CA TYR A 506 -28.77 -8.42 6.84
C TYR A 506 -29.56 -9.62 6.34
N VAL A 507 -29.07 -10.82 6.69
CA VAL A 507 -29.74 -12.10 6.39
C VAL A 507 -30.53 -12.51 7.62
N THR A 508 -31.79 -12.88 7.43
CA THR A 508 -32.63 -13.32 8.54
C THR A 508 -32.19 -14.68 9.07
N ALA A 509 -32.46 -14.98 10.32
CA ALA A 509 -32.16 -16.29 10.92
C ALA A 509 -32.79 -17.45 10.14
N GLU A 510 -34.01 -17.24 9.57
CA GLU A 510 -34.70 -18.24 8.75
C GLU A 510 -33.96 -18.50 7.43
N ASP A 511 -33.51 -17.44 6.74
CA ASP A 511 -32.74 -17.55 5.50
C ASP A 511 -31.36 -18.18 5.75
N ALA A 512 -30.69 -17.81 6.84
CA ALA A 512 -29.42 -18.40 7.25
C ALA A 512 -29.59 -19.91 7.51
N TYR A 513 -30.63 -20.30 8.23
CA TYR A 513 -30.96 -21.71 8.50
C TYR A 513 -31.23 -22.50 7.21
N ARG A 514 -31.93 -21.90 6.24
CA ARG A 514 -32.19 -22.55 4.94
C ARG A 514 -30.89 -22.85 4.19
N VAL A 515 -29.97 -21.87 4.14
CA VAL A 515 -28.65 -22.03 3.51
C VAL A 515 -27.83 -23.09 4.26
N GLU A 516 -27.78 -23.02 5.58
CA GLU A 516 -27.10 -23.99 6.43
C GLU A 516 -27.58 -25.42 6.17
N ARG A 517 -28.90 -25.59 6.16
CA ARG A 517 -29.53 -26.90 5.93
C ARG A 517 -29.17 -27.46 4.56
N ALA A 518 -29.29 -26.63 3.50
CA ALA A 518 -28.98 -27.09 2.14
C ALA A 518 -27.48 -27.48 2.00
N ALA A 519 -26.58 -26.70 2.62
CA ALA A 519 -25.15 -27.00 2.62
C ALA A 519 -24.84 -28.30 3.39
N LYS A 520 -25.47 -28.51 4.56
CA LYS A 520 -25.29 -29.72 5.36
C LYS A 520 -25.87 -30.96 4.68
N GLU A 521 -27.02 -30.84 4.01
CA GLU A 521 -27.63 -31.97 3.25
C GLU A 521 -26.72 -32.36 2.07
N LEU A 522 -26.13 -31.40 1.34
CA LEU A 522 -25.19 -31.70 0.26
C LEU A 522 -23.89 -32.35 0.79
N PHE A 523 -23.35 -31.82 1.90
CA PHE A 523 -22.19 -32.42 2.57
C PHE A 523 -22.46 -33.84 3.09
N ALA A 524 -23.64 -34.08 3.69
CA ALA A 524 -24.00 -35.41 4.21
C ALA A 524 -24.17 -36.44 3.08
N LEU A 525 -24.63 -36.02 1.90
CA LEU A 525 -24.75 -36.87 0.74
C LEU A 525 -23.38 -37.26 0.15
N ASN A 526 -22.47 -36.30 0.05
CA ASN A 526 -21.12 -36.52 -0.43
C ASN A 526 -20.13 -35.60 0.29
N PRO A 527 -19.34 -36.12 1.24
CA PRO A 527 -18.38 -35.33 2.01
C PRO A 527 -17.28 -34.64 1.20
N GLU A 528 -17.00 -35.07 -0.05
CA GLU A 528 -16.00 -34.44 -0.90
C GLU A 528 -16.35 -32.98 -1.25
N TRP A 529 -17.64 -32.63 -1.24
CA TRP A 529 -18.10 -31.26 -1.43
C TRP A 529 -17.47 -30.24 -0.46
N ARG A 530 -17.09 -30.69 0.73
CA ARG A 530 -16.38 -29.87 1.68
C ARG A 530 -15.10 -29.28 1.06
N TYR A 531 -14.28 -30.14 0.47
CA TYR A 531 -12.99 -29.75 -0.11
C TYR A 531 -13.14 -29.09 -1.49
N LEU A 532 -14.19 -29.42 -2.23
CA LEU A 532 -14.45 -28.83 -3.54
C LEU A 532 -14.85 -27.34 -3.44
N CYS A 533 -15.82 -27.01 -2.55
CA CYS A 533 -16.30 -25.62 -2.44
C CYS A 533 -17.05 -25.27 -1.15
N LEU A 534 -17.52 -26.24 -0.33
CA LEU A 534 -18.41 -25.94 0.81
C LEU A 534 -17.68 -25.60 2.12
N GLU A 535 -16.37 -25.79 2.22
CA GLU A 535 -15.65 -25.60 3.49
C GLU A 535 -15.86 -24.20 4.09
N GLY A 536 -15.71 -23.17 3.27
CA GLY A 536 -15.96 -21.79 3.69
C GLY A 536 -17.39 -21.57 4.15
N LEU A 537 -18.38 -22.08 3.40
CA LEU A 537 -19.79 -21.95 3.77
C LEU A 537 -20.13 -22.70 5.05
N LEU A 538 -19.65 -23.95 5.19
CA LEU A 538 -19.88 -24.74 6.41
C LEU A 538 -19.23 -24.11 7.64
N SER A 539 -18.10 -23.41 7.47
CA SER A 539 -17.43 -22.71 8.55
C SER A 539 -18.26 -21.56 9.14
N LEU A 540 -19.14 -20.92 8.32
CA LEU A 540 -20.07 -19.91 8.80
C LEU A 540 -21.08 -20.46 9.82
N PHE A 541 -21.36 -21.75 9.77
CA PHE A 541 -22.33 -22.42 10.63
C PHE A 541 -21.69 -23.40 11.64
N ALA A 542 -20.37 -23.40 11.72
CA ALA A 542 -19.61 -24.23 12.66
C ALA A 542 -19.66 -23.70 14.11
N GLN A 543 -19.99 -22.44 14.28
CA GLN A 543 -20.11 -21.75 15.57
C GLN A 543 -21.50 -21.10 15.68
N PRO A 544 -21.99 -20.80 16.88
CA PRO A 544 -23.31 -20.19 17.10
C PRO A 544 -23.25 -18.68 16.78
N PHE A 545 -23.00 -18.33 15.52
CA PHE A 545 -23.09 -16.96 15.08
C PHE A 545 -24.54 -16.48 15.06
N THR A 546 -24.74 -15.21 15.44
CA THR A 546 -26.06 -14.57 15.52
C THR A 546 -26.31 -13.63 14.34
N ASP A 547 -25.25 -13.00 13.83
CA ASP A 547 -25.32 -11.98 12.80
C ASP A 547 -24.77 -12.49 11.47
N PHE A 548 -25.61 -12.37 10.43
CA PHE A 548 -25.23 -12.67 9.05
C PHE A 548 -25.56 -11.49 8.16
N TRP A 549 -24.58 -11.07 7.32
CA TRP A 549 -24.77 -9.93 6.42
C TRP A 549 -23.95 -10.05 5.15
N PHE A 550 -24.39 -9.32 4.12
CA PHE A 550 -23.69 -9.21 2.85
C PHE A 550 -22.78 -7.98 2.79
N GLU A 551 -21.63 -8.17 2.17
CA GLU A 551 -20.70 -7.11 1.76
C GLU A 551 -20.32 -7.29 0.30
N THR A 552 -19.95 -6.19 -0.38
CA THR A 552 -19.36 -6.24 -1.71
C THR A 552 -17.97 -5.67 -1.73
N SER A 553 -17.09 -6.29 -2.50
CA SER A 553 -15.81 -5.72 -2.89
C SER A 553 -15.63 -5.77 -4.41
N PHE A 554 -14.74 -4.94 -4.94
CA PHE A 554 -14.34 -5.00 -6.33
C PHE A 554 -12.96 -5.65 -6.39
N GLU A 555 -12.87 -6.80 -7.05
CA GLU A 555 -11.64 -7.54 -7.30
C GLU A 555 -11.48 -7.68 -8.81
N ASN A 556 -10.35 -7.24 -9.35
CA ASN A 556 -10.07 -7.25 -10.80
C ASN A 556 -11.21 -6.62 -11.64
N GLU A 557 -11.71 -5.47 -11.24
CA GLU A 557 -12.83 -4.74 -11.85
C GLU A 557 -14.17 -5.49 -11.81
N LYS A 558 -14.23 -6.66 -11.15
CA LYS A 558 -15.45 -7.44 -10.97
C LYS A 558 -15.98 -7.31 -9.55
N ARG A 559 -17.28 -7.09 -9.46
CA ARG A 559 -17.98 -7.05 -8.19
C ARG A 559 -18.06 -8.45 -7.60
N GLN A 560 -17.56 -8.60 -6.37
CA GLN A 560 -17.65 -9.83 -5.59
C GLN A 560 -18.59 -9.62 -4.41
N THR A 561 -19.40 -10.61 -4.11
CA THR A 561 -20.33 -10.58 -2.97
C THR A 561 -19.91 -11.60 -1.92
N TYR A 562 -19.87 -11.14 -0.70
CA TYR A 562 -19.46 -11.94 0.44
C TYR A 562 -20.58 -12.04 1.45
N LEU A 563 -20.81 -13.25 1.94
CA LEU A 563 -21.63 -13.51 3.13
C LEU A 563 -20.70 -13.62 4.33
N ASN A 564 -20.95 -12.78 5.33
CA ASN A 564 -20.22 -12.75 6.58
C ASN A 564 -21.08 -13.29 7.72
N ALA A 565 -20.43 -13.84 8.74
CA ALA A 565 -21.05 -14.27 9.98
C ALA A 565 -20.22 -13.84 11.18
N SER A 566 -20.86 -13.41 12.26
CA SER A 566 -20.20 -13.12 13.54
C SER A 566 -21.14 -13.32 14.73
N SER A 567 -20.57 -13.36 15.93
CA SER A 567 -21.30 -13.33 17.18
C SER A 567 -21.65 -11.87 17.54
N ASP A 568 -22.67 -11.65 18.35
CA ASP A 568 -23.04 -10.35 18.92
C ASP A 568 -22.19 -9.95 20.14
N GLU A 569 -21.32 -10.84 20.63
CA GLU A 569 -20.42 -10.58 21.74
C GLU A 569 -19.04 -10.09 21.27
N LEU A 570 -18.42 -9.22 22.06
CA LEU A 570 -17.01 -8.88 21.89
C LEU A 570 -16.12 -10.02 22.36
N LEU A 571 -15.09 -10.35 21.58
CA LEU A 571 -14.09 -11.31 22.02
C LEU A 571 -13.22 -10.74 23.13
N ASN A 572 -13.00 -11.53 24.15
CA ASN A 572 -12.09 -11.20 25.24
C ASN A 572 -10.64 -11.51 24.83
N PHE A 573 -9.86 -10.47 24.54
CA PHE A 573 -8.47 -10.65 24.10
C PHE A 573 -7.58 -11.25 25.21
N GLN A 574 -7.87 -11.00 26.47
CA GLN A 574 -7.10 -11.57 27.58
C GLN A 574 -7.12 -13.12 27.54
N GLU A 575 -8.20 -13.74 27.06
CA GLU A 575 -8.31 -15.19 26.96
C GLU A 575 -7.42 -15.79 25.85
N PHE A 576 -7.06 -15.00 24.86
CA PHE A 576 -6.13 -15.40 23.80
C PHE A 576 -4.69 -15.42 24.28
N LEU A 577 -4.33 -14.55 25.23
CA LEU A 577 -2.96 -14.44 25.69
C LEU A 577 -2.55 -15.67 26.53
N PRO A 578 -1.43 -16.32 26.20
CA PRO A 578 -0.81 -17.28 27.11
C PRO A 578 -0.17 -16.54 28.29
N GLU A 579 0.36 -17.28 29.25
CA GLU A 579 1.19 -16.69 30.28
C GLU A 579 2.49 -16.12 29.68
N THR A 580 2.59 -14.77 29.63
CA THR A 580 3.73 -14.06 29.06
C THR A 580 4.73 -13.63 30.14
N ARG A 581 5.95 -13.30 29.75
CA ARG A 581 6.92 -12.66 30.66
C ARG A 581 6.48 -11.23 30.96
N LYS A 582 6.12 -10.47 29.93
CA LYS A 582 5.62 -9.10 30.00
C LYS A 582 4.82 -8.78 28.75
N THR A 583 3.76 -8.00 28.88
CA THR A 583 2.97 -7.52 27.73
C THR A 583 2.78 -6.01 27.83
N TYR A 584 3.16 -5.31 26.76
CA TYR A 584 2.94 -3.87 26.61
C TYR A 584 1.89 -3.62 25.53
N MET A 585 0.90 -2.80 25.87
CA MET A 585 -0.07 -2.21 24.96
C MET A 585 0.34 -0.75 24.74
N VAL A 586 0.88 -0.43 23.57
CA VAL A 586 1.42 0.90 23.25
C VAL A 586 0.51 1.61 22.27
N SER A 587 0.08 2.82 22.59
CA SER A 587 -0.78 3.60 21.71
C SER A 587 -0.64 5.11 22.02
N ALA A 588 -1.06 5.93 21.04
CA ALA A 588 -1.26 7.35 21.29
C ALA A 588 -2.52 7.62 22.12
N THR A 589 -3.39 6.61 22.28
CA THR A 589 -4.70 6.77 22.92
C THR A 589 -5.20 5.43 23.46
N LEU A 590 -5.19 5.32 24.76
CA LEU A 590 -5.59 4.12 25.50
C LEU A 590 -6.82 4.35 26.35
N HIS A 591 -7.02 5.58 26.84
CA HIS A 591 -8.25 5.99 27.49
C HIS A 591 -9.20 6.62 26.47
N ILE A 592 -10.38 6.02 26.31
CA ILE A 592 -11.45 6.56 25.48
C ILE A 592 -12.24 7.57 26.28
N SER A 593 -12.60 7.22 27.53
CA SER A 593 -13.22 8.10 28.52
C SER A 593 -12.76 7.73 29.92
N PRO A 594 -13.10 8.51 30.97
CA PRO A 594 -12.82 8.13 32.36
C PRO A 594 -13.44 6.79 32.77
N GLN A 595 -14.53 6.36 32.09
CA GLN A 595 -15.26 5.12 32.35
C GLN A 595 -14.93 3.97 31.44
N VAL A 596 -14.31 4.26 30.27
CA VAL A 596 -14.02 3.26 29.23
C VAL A 596 -12.59 3.42 28.75
N SER A 597 -11.78 2.41 29.00
CA SER A 597 -10.42 2.28 28.48
C SER A 597 -10.36 1.19 27.40
N LEU A 598 -9.28 1.18 26.62
CA LEU A 598 -8.98 0.08 25.71
C LEU A 598 -8.82 -1.23 26.47
N ALA A 599 -8.28 -1.20 27.69
CA ALA A 599 -8.13 -2.37 28.54
C ALA A 599 -9.48 -3.02 28.85
N ASP A 600 -10.50 -2.20 29.19
CA ASP A 600 -11.86 -2.70 29.46
C ASP A 600 -12.46 -3.41 28.22
N LEU A 601 -12.30 -2.82 27.03
CA LEU A 601 -12.81 -3.38 25.79
C LEU A 601 -12.06 -4.66 25.32
N LEU A 602 -10.80 -4.82 25.73
CA LEU A 602 -10.01 -6.02 25.47
C LEU A 602 -10.14 -7.09 26.58
N GLY A 603 -10.92 -6.81 27.64
CA GLY A 603 -11.24 -7.74 28.71
C GLY A 603 -10.17 -7.83 29.82
N PHE A 604 -9.29 -6.84 29.97
CA PHE A 604 -8.27 -6.82 31.00
C PHE A 604 -8.83 -6.26 32.32
N GLU A 605 -8.79 -7.05 33.39
CA GLU A 605 -9.19 -6.63 34.72
C GLU A 605 -8.04 -6.02 35.55
N GLN A 606 -6.81 -6.47 35.31
CA GLN A 606 -5.61 -6.03 36.02
C GLN A 606 -4.53 -5.60 35.07
N TYR A 607 -4.17 -4.34 35.08
CA TYR A 607 -3.12 -3.75 34.27
C TYR A 607 -2.49 -2.53 34.93
N HIS A 608 -1.27 -2.18 34.52
CA HIS A 608 -0.60 -0.94 34.89
C HIS A 608 -0.76 0.07 33.76
N TYR A 609 -1.20 1.28 34.08
CA TYR A 609 -1.34 2.35 33.10
C TYR A 609 -0.34 3.44 33.33
N MET A 610 0.30 3.89 32.25
CA MET A 610 1.26 4.98 32.26
C MET A 610 1.10 5.86 31.04
N SER A 611 1.30 7.16 31.21
CA SER A 611 1.20 8.14 30.11
C SER A 611 2.31 9.18 30.19
N ILE A 612 2.69 9.69 29.00
CA ILE A 612 3.55 10.87 28.88
C ILE A 612 2.67 12.10 28.69
N GLU A 613 2.91 13.13 29.48
CA GLU A 613 2.18 14.40 29.38
C GLU A 613 2.30 15.02 27.99
N ARG A 614 1.19 15.58 27.51
CA ARG A 614 1.09 16.28 26.23
C ARG A 614 1.30 17.78 26.44
N ASP A 615 2.10 18.41 25.56
CA ASP A 615 2.26 19.87 25.56
C ASP A 615 1.21 20.53 24.70
N LYS A 616 0.81 21.76 25.10
CA LYS A 616 -0.07 22.57 24.26
C LYS A 616 0.66 23.01 23.00
N GLN A 617 0.06 22.72 21.86
CA GLN A 617 0.65 23.04 20.55
C GLN A 617 0.49 24.53 20.23
N THR A 618 1.59 25.23 19.99
CA THR A 618 1.60 26.64 19.58
C THR A 618 1.66 26.84 18.08
N SER A 619 2.25 25.87 17.39
CA SER A 619 2.43 25.87 15.93
C SER A 619 1.21 25.36 15.17
N GLN A 620 0.14 25.00 15.87
CA GLN A 620 -1.10 24.53 15.32
C GLN A 620 -2.29 25.22 15.98
N ARG A 621 -3.26 25.69 15.17
CA ARG A 621 -4.47 26.36 15.68
C ARG A 621 -5.71 25.87 14.94
N ILE A 622 -6.85 25.92 15.62
CA ILE A 622 -8.15 25.47 15.13
C ILE A 622 -9.06 26.68 14.95
N TRP A 623 -9.69 26.79 13.80
CA TRP A 623 -10.77 27.73 13.51
C TRP A 623 -12.07 26.97 13.26
N ILE A 624 -13.14 27.40 13.87
CA ILE A 624 -14.47 26.83 13.69
C ILE A 624 -15.31 27.84 12.90
N ASP A 625 -15.87 27.41 11.76
CA ASP A 625 -16.68 28.25 10.90
C ASP A 625 -18.10 28.36 11.48
N GLU A 626 -18.51 29.55 11.90
CA GLU A 626 -19.85 29.86 12.43
C GLU A 626 -20.92 30.00 11.33
N GLU A 627 -20.51 30.14 10.06
CA GLU A 627 -21.41 30.38 8.93
C GLU A 627 -21.73 29.10 8.15
N MET A 628 -21.18 27.93 8.53
CA MET A 628 -21.55 26.67 7.87
C MET A 628 -22.99 26.29 8.21
N PRO A 629 -23.77 25.87 7.19
CA PRO A 629 -25.15 25.44 7.41
C PRO A 629 -25.21 24.15 8.25
N ASN A 630 -26.31 24.01 9.01
CA ASN A 630 -26.50 22.84 9.86
C ASN A 630 -26.77 21.59 9.03
N VAL A 631 -25.92 20.59 9.14
CA VAL A 631 -25.99 19.30 8.42
C VAL A 631 -27.35 18.59 8.57
N ALA A 632 -28.06 18.81 9.69
CA ALA A 632 -29.37 18.20 9.95
C ALA A 632 -30.53 18.93 9.27
N GLU A 633 -30.30 20.13 8.73
CA GLU A 633 -31.34 21.03 8.19
C GLU A 633 -31.25 21.17 6.68
N ILE A 634 -30.20 20.68 6.04
CA ILE A 634 -29.98 20.75 4.61
C ILE A 634 -29.72 19.40 3.98
N SER A 635 -29.84 19.27 2.66
CA SER A 635 -29.48 18.05 1.94
C SER A 635 -27.96 17.83 1.91
N ASP A 636 -27.54 16.59 1.71
CA ASP A 636 -26.11 16.27 1.52
C ASP A 636 -25.51 17.04 0.34
N GLU A 637 -26.27 17.27 -0.73
CA GLU A 637 -25.87 18.05 -1.90
C GLU A 637 -25.60 19.51 -1.55
N ALA A 638 -26.53 20.19 -0.84
CA ALA A 638 -26.35 21.56 -0.41
C ALA A 638 -25.18 21.71 0.58
N TYR A 639 -24.93 20.69 1.39
CA TYR A 639 -23.77 20.69 2.27
C TYR A 639 -22.46 20.50 1.49
N ALA A 640 -22.46 19.67 0.44
CA ALA A 640 -21.33 19.52 -0.46
C ALA A 640 -21.01 20.82 -1.23
N ASP A 641 -22.07 21.56 -1.66
CA ASP A 641 -21.92 22.88 -2.29
C ASP A 641 -21.24 23.87 -1.33
N ALA A 642 -21.70 23.93 -0.07
CA ALA A 642 -21.10 24.79 0.95
C ALA A 642 -19.62 24.45 1.22
N ILE A 643 -19.25 23.14 1.27
CA ILE A 643 -17.86 22.72 1.44
C ILE A 643 -17.03 23.15 0.22
N ALA A 644 -17.51 22.89 -1.01
CA ALA A 644 -16.78 23.25 -2.23
C ALA A 644 -16.53 24.77 -2.31
N GLU A 645 -17.50 25.59 -1.93
CA GLU A 645 -17.34 27.05 -1.85
C GLU A 645 -16.25 27.45 -0.86
N ARG A 646 -16.19 26.82 0.33
CA ARG A 646 -15.13 27.07 1.32
C ARG A 646 -13.77 26.69 0.79
N ILE A 647 -13.63 25.52 0.16
CA ILE A 647 -12.37 25.08 -0.47
C ILE A 647 -11.91 26.10 -1.53
N TYR A 648 -12.84 26.55 -2.40
CA TYR A 648 -12.54 27.56 -3.42
C TYR A 648 -12.01 28.86 -2.82
N GLN A 649 -12.58 29.33 -1.71
CA GLN A 649 -12.12 30.52 -1.03
C GLN A 649 -10.78 30.32 -0.31
N ILE A 650 -10.54 29.16 0.32
CA ILE A 650 -9.27 28.83 1.01
C ILE A 650 -8.14 28.72 -0.01
N ARG A 651 -8.40 28.24 -1.23
CA ARG A 651 -7.38 28.12 -2.28
C ARG A 651 -6.66 29.45 -2.58
N GLN A 652 -7.31 30.60 -2.34
CA GLN A 652 -6.70 31.93 -2.50
C GLN A 652 -5.51 32.19 -1.57
N LEU A 653 -5.33 31.38 -0.53
CA LEU A 653 -4.17 31.48 0.38
C LEU A 653 -2.90 30.86 -0.23
N ASP A 654 -3.03 30.11 -1.31
CA ASP A 654 -1.94 29.46 -2.06
C ASP A 654 -1.06 28.50 -1.25
N GLU A 655 -1.63 27.89 -0.23
CA GLU A 655 -0.99 26.89 0.62
C GLU A 655 -1.55 25.49 0.34
N GLN A 656 -0.79 24.47 0.69
CA GLN A 656 -1.26 23.07 0.56
C GLN A 656 -2.42 22.79 1.52
N MET A 657 -3.48 22.16 1.01
CA MET A 657 -4.74 21.89 1.72
C MET A 657 -5.10 20.41 1.70
N LEU A 658 -5.24 19.81 2.89
CA LEU A 658 -5.83 18.49 3.08
C LEU A 658 -7.28 18.64 3.52
N VAL A 659 -8.22 18.02 2.81
CA VAL A 659 -9.65 18.03 3.15
C VAL A 659 -10.08 16.63 3.57
N LEU A 660 -10.53 16.48 4.81
CA LEU A 660 -10.92 15.20 5.41
C LEU A 660 -12.43 15.00 5.39
N PHE A 661 -12.84 13.86 4.87
CA PHE A 661 -14.23 13.41 4.77
C PHE A 661 -14.48 12.16 5.59
N ASN A 662 -15.71 12.01 6.13
CA ASN A 662 -16.14 10.81 6.85
C ASN A 662 -16.70 9.74 5.90
N SER A 663 -17.04 10.07 4.66
CA SER A 663 -17.57 9.14 3.67
C SER A 663 -17.01 9.39 2.28
N LYS A 664 -16.82 8.31 1.52
CA LYS A 664 -16.41 8.38 0.12
C LYS A 664 -17.42 9.14 -0.74
N LYS A 665 -18.72 8.94 -0.50
CA LYS A 665 -19.79 9.63 -1.23
C LYS A 665 -19.60 11.15 -1.11
N ALA A 666 -19.53 11.68 0.11
CA ALA A 666 -19.35 13.12 0.32
C ALA A 666 -18.08 13.67 -0.31
N MET A 667 -16.97 12.88 -0.28
CA MET A 667 -15.71 13.24 -0.93
C MET A 667 -15.87 13.34 -2.45
N PHE A 668 -16.54 12.39 -3.09
CA PHE A 668 -16.77 12.41 -4.53
C PHE A 668 -17.75 13.51 -4.94
N ASP A 669 -18.83 13.70 -4.17
CA ASP A 669 -19.80 14.78 -4.40
C ASP A 669 -19.11 16.16 -4.40
N VAL A 670 -18.16 16.40 -3.50
CA VAL A 670 -17.36 17.64 -3.48
C VAL A 670 -16.36 17.67 -4.64
N SER A 671 -15.70 16.55 -4.94
CA SER A 671 -14.76 16.48 -6.07
C SER A 671 -15.42 16.85 -7.41
N GLU A 672 -16.65 16.37 -7.66
CA GLU A 672 -17.40 16.71 -8.88
C GLU A 672 -17.71 18.21 -8.99
N ARG A 673 -17.98 18.87 -7.85
CA ARG A 673 -18.22 20.33 -7.81
C ARG A 673 -16.95 21.12 -8.08
N LEU A 674 -15.82 20.65 -7.56
CA LEU A 674 -14.52 21.28 -7.84
C LEU A 674 -14.11 21.09 -9.30
N ASP A 675 -14.41 19.93 -9.91
CA ASP A 675 -14.21 19.72 -11.35
C ASP A 675 -15.07 20.66 -12.19
N ALA A 676 -16.34 20.90 -11.79
CA ALA A 676 -17.24 21.78 -12.51
C ALA A 676 -16.79 23.24 -12.56
N VAL A 677 -15.94 23.66 -11.62
CA VAL A 677 -15.31 25.00 -11.57
C VAL A 677 -13.83 24.95 -11.99
N GLU A 678 -13.40 23.84 -12.61
CA GLU A 678 -12.04 23.62 -13.12
C GLU A 678 -10.94 23.83 -12.06
N LEU A 679 -11.25 23.58 -10.79
CA LEU A 679 -10.28 23.68 -9.70
C LEU A 679 -9.47 22.40 -9.57
N HIS A 680 -8.19 22.46 -9.93
CA HIS A 680 -7.30 21.32 -9.91
C HIS A 680 -7.10 20.77 -8.48
N HIS A 681 -7.40 19.48 -8.29
CA HIS A 681 -7.31 18.78 -7.01
C HIS A 681 -7.01 17.30 -7.19
N LEU A 682 -6.51 16.67 -6.14
CA LEU A 682 -6.31 15.21 -6.08
C LEU A 682 -7.35 14.60 -5.16
N THR A 683 -8.02 13.55 -5.61
CA THR A 683 -9.03 12.82 -4.84
C THR A 683 -8.63 11.36 -4.68
N GLN A 684 -8.62 10.88 -3.45
CA GLN A 684 -8.38 9.46 -3.15
C GLN A 684 -9.34 8.56 -3.95
N GLU A 685 -8.82 7.46 -4.49
CA GLU A 685 -9.51 6.47 -5.35
C GLU A 685 -9.90 6.97 -6.75
N LYS A 686 -10.14 8.26 -6.97
CA LYS A 686 -10.35 8.83 -8.30
C LYS A 686 -9.02 9.04 -9.03
N ASN A 687 -8.03 9.61 -8.35
CA ASN A 687 -6.71 9.90 -8.92
C ASN A 687 -5.62 8.91 -8.50
N GLY A 688 -5.98 7.87 -7.71
CA GLY A 688 -5.09 6.81 -7.25
C GLY A 688 -5.34 6.39 -5.81
N THR A 689 -4.56 5.42 -5.32
CA THR A 689 -4.61 4.98 -3.92
C THR A 689 -4.20 6.11 -2.97
N ALA A 690 -4.55 6.03 -1.69
CA ALA A 690 -4.18 7.02 -0.68
C ALA A 690 -2.67 7.35 -0.70
N TYR A 691 -1.83 6.33 -0.83
CA TYR A 691 -0.38 6.49 -0.91
C TYR A 691 0.05 7.25 -2.18
N ASN A 692 -0.53 6.91 -3.33
CA ASN A 692 -0.18 7.54 -4.61
C ASN A 692 -0.59 9.01 -4.66
N VAL A 693 -1.83 9.34 -4.24
CA VAL A 693 -2.30 10.73 -4.23
C VAL A 693 -1.54 11.58 -3.21
N LYS A 694 -1.15 10.99 -2.07
CA LYS A 694 -0.27 11.66 -1.11
C LYS A 694 1.07 12.08 -1.75
N ARG A 695 1.78 11.13 -2.40
CA ARG A 695 3.07 11.43 -3.04
C ARG A 695 2.96 12.51 -4.12
N ARG A 696 1.90 12.47 -4.92
CA ARG A 696 1.63 13.47 -5.95
C ARG A 696 1.37 14.85 -5.34
N PHE A 697 0.63 14.89 -4.22
CA PHE A 697 0.36 16.09 -3.46
C PHE A 697 1.64 16.66 -2.82
N GLU A 698 2.47 15.84 -2.18
CA GLU A 698 3.74 16.26 -1.58
C GLU A 698 4.75 16.76 -2.64
N ARG A 699 4.65 16.31 -3.88
CA ARG A 699 5.45 16.80 -5.02
C ARG A 699 4.92 18.11 -5.63
N GLY A 700 3.83 18.65 -5.10
CA GLY A 700 3.25 19.89 -5.56
C GLY A 700 2.41 19.77 -6.85
N GLU A 701 2.03 18.56 -7.27
CA GLU A 701 1.17 18.37 -8.45
C GLU A 701 -0.21 19.07 -8.28
N SER A 702 -0.71 19.12 -7.05
CA SER A 702 -1.87 19.93 -6.69
C SER A 702 -1.74 20.47 -5.27
N HIS A 703 -2.34 21.62 -5.02
CA HIS A 703 -2.42 22.21 -3.69
C HIS A 703 -3.60 21.69 -2.87
N ILE A 704 -4.49 20.88 -3.46
CA ILE A 704 -5.69 20.36 -2.78
C ILE A 704 -5.70 18.84 -2.85
N LEU A 705 -5.87 18.20 -1.69
CA LEU A 705 -6.02 16.77 -1.54
C LEU A 705 -7.31 16.45 -0.77
N LEU A 706 -8.21 15.69 -1.39
CA LEU A 706 -9.43 15.19 -0.78
C LEU A 706 -9.21 13.75 -0.31
N GLY A 707 -9.43 13.46 0.97
CA GLY A 707 -9.17 12.15 1.54
C GLY A 707 -10.19 11.69 2.58
N THR A 708 -10.26 10.38 2.79
CA THR A 708 -11.08 9.72 3.82
C THR A 708 -10.34 8.52 4.40
N GLY A 709 -10.85 7.90 5.45
CA GLY A 709 -10.29 6.66 6.03
C GLY A 709 -8.80 6.73 6.35
N ALA A 710 -7.94 6.33 5.42
CA ALA A 710 -6.50 6.29 5.61
C ALA A 710 -5.88 7.66 5.99
N PHE A 711 -6.46 8.77 5.52
CA PHE A 711 -6.00 10.12 5.84
C PHE A 711 -6.39 10.57 7.25
N TRP A 712 -7.40 9.96 7.85
CA TRP A 712 -7.72 10.19 9.26
C TRP A 712 -6.71 9.52 10.22
N GLU A 713 -6.20 8.32 9.87
CA GLU A 713 -5.49 7.49 10.85
C GLU A 713 -4.15 6.90 10.40
N GLY A 714 -3.73 7.08 9.14
CA GLY A 714 -2.61 6.29 8.62
C GLY A 714 -1.57 7.01 7.77
N VAL A 715 -1.79 8.27 7.44
CA VAL A 715 -0.92 9.01 6.49
C VAL A 715 -0.38 10.27 7.15
N ASP A 716 0.95 10.45 7.14
CA ASP A 716 1.62 11.62 7.71
C ASP A 716 2.20 12.49 6.59
N PHE A 717 2.14 13.82 6.74
CA PHE A 717 2.69 14.80 5.81
C PHE A 717 3.97 15.41 6.38
N VAL A 718 5.11 15.07 5.78
CA VAL A 718 6.43 15.40 6.31
C VAL A 718 7.10 16.54 5.54
N GLN A 719 6.74 16.72 4.26
CA GLN A 719 7.49 17.63 3.36
C GLN A 719 7.01 19.08 3.40
N SER A 720 5.76 19.33 3.79
CA SER A 720 5.18 20.69 3.79
C SER A 720 5.49 21.44 5.08
N ASP A 721 6.08 22.61 4.99
CA ASP A 721 6.36 23.47 6.16
C ASP A 721 5.10 24.18 6.67
N LYS A 722 4.14 24.45 5.76
CA LYS A 722 2.85 25.08 6.05
C LYS A 722 1.74 24.27 5.43
N MET A 723 0.66 24.07 6.17
CA MET A 723 -0.47 23.26 5.69
C MET A 723 -1.80 23.75 6.26
N ILE A 724 -2.85 23.65 5.46
CA ILE A 724 -4.23 23.85 5.89
C ILE A 724 -4.93 22.50 5.93
N GLU A 725 -5.54 22.17 7.05
CA GLU A 725 -6.36 20.97 7.22
C GLU A 725 -7.82 21.39 7.36
N VAL A 726 -8.69 20.83 6.52
CA VAL A 726 -10.12 21.10 6.53
C VAL A 726 -10.85 19.83 6.97
N ILE A 727 -11.52 19.88 8.11
CA ILE A 727 -12.33 18.79 8.64
C ILE A 727 -13.80 19.10 8.33
N THR A 728 -14.38 18.33 7.42
CA THR A 728 -15.72 18.61 6.89
C THR A 728 -16.84 18.23 7.84
N ARG A 729 -16.68 17.15 8.61
CA ARG A 729 -17.66 16.67 9.62
C ARG A 729 -16.94 16.08 10.83
N LEU A 730 -17.59 16.15 12.00
CA LEU A 730 -17.14 15.44 13.20
C LEU A 730 -17.11 13.93 12.96
N PRO A 731 -16.02 13.21 13.33
CA PRO A 731 -15.78 11.81 12.97
C PRO A 731 -16.54 10.81 13.84
N PHE A 732 -17.83 11.00 14.04
CA PHE A 732 -18.67 10.00 14.69
C PHE A 732 -18.80 8.75 13.82
N GLU A 733 -18.70 7.59 14.46
CA GLU A 733 -18.96 6.32 13.81
C GLU A 733 -20.45 6.16 13.49
N ASN A 734 -20.74 5.36 12.46
CA ASN A 734 -22.12 5.08 12.09
C ASN A 734 -22.78 4.16 13.15
N PRO A 735 -23.84 4.61 13.83
CA PRO A 735 -24.51 3.80 14.85
C PRO A 735 -25.14 2.50 14.31
N LYS A 736 -25.30 2.40 12.98
CA LYS A 736 -25.81 1.21 12.31
C LYS A 736 -24.73 0.18 11.97
N ASP A 737 -23.46 0.52 12.16
CA ASP A 737 -22.35 -0.44 11.99
C ASP A 737 -22.45 -1.54 13.06
N LEU A 738 -22.32 -2.78 12.64
CA LEU A 738 -22.44 -3.95 13.54
C LEU A 738 -21.44 -3.94 14.68
N PHE A 739 -20.22 -3.52 14.41
CA PHE A 739 -19.19 -3.44 15.45
C PHE A 739 -19.51 -2.37 16.47
N VAL A 740 -20.01 -1.21 16.01
CA VAL A 740 -20.48 -0.13 16.91
C VAL A 740 -21.67 -0.59 17.74
N GLN A 741 -22.58 -1.36 17.16
CA GLN A 741 -23.71 -1.95 17.89
C GLN A 741 -23.25 -2.96 18.96
N LYS A 742 -22.28 -3.83 18.64
CA LYS A 742 -21.70 -4.75 19.63
C LYS A 742 -21.09 -4.03 20.82
N ILE A 743 -20.27 -3.01 20.56
CA ILE A 743 -19.69 -2.19 21.63
C ILE A 743 -20.80 -1.51 22.43
N SER A 744 -21.81 -0.97 21.76
CA SER A 744 -22.94 -0.35 22.42
C SER A 744 -23.68 -1.31 23.33
N ASN A 745 -23.98 -2.52 22.88
CA ASN A 745 -24.63 -3.55 23.66
C ASN A 745 -23.78 -3.99 24.86
N HIS A 746 -22.48 -4.18 24.65
CA HIS A 746 -21.52 -4.49 25.71
C HIS A 746 -21.50 -3.42 26.81
N LEU A 747 -21.46 -2.14 26.43
CA LEU A 747 -21.46 -1.02 27.38
C LEU A 747 -22.80 -0.88 28.12
N LEU A 748 -23.94 -1.07 27.41
CA LEU A 748 -25.25 -1.06 28.04
C LEU A 748 -25.39 -2.16 29.07
N ALA A 749 -24.86 -3.36 28.83
CA ALA A 749 -24.83 -4.46 29.79
C ALA A 749 -24.02 -4.10 31.07
N GLN A 750 -23.06 -3.19 30.95
CA GLN A 750 -22.28 -2.64 32.07
C GLN A 750 -22.89 -1.37 32.69
N ALA A 751 -24.11 -1.00 32.33
CA ALA A 751 -24.78 0.24 32.72
C ALA A 751 -24.01 1.54 32.37
N LYS A 752 -23.22 1.51 31.28
CA LYS A 752 -22.50 2.65 30.71
C LYS A 752 -23.27 3.24 29.52
N SER A 753 -23.04 4.53 29.22
CA SER A 753 -23.67 5.22 28.10
C SER A 753 -22.87 5.05 26.80
N PRO A 754 -23.34 4.32 25.77
CA PRO A 754 -22.59 4.15 24.52
C PRO A 754 -22.19 5.47 23.86
N PHE A 755 -23.04 6.51 23.95
CA PHE A 755 -22.71 7.79 23.35
C PHE A 755 -21.68 8.57 24.19
N ASN A 756 -21.97 8.78 25.49
CA ASN A 756 -21.12 9.65 26.33
C ASN A 756 -19.80 8.99 26.73
N ASP A 757 -19.80 7.67 26.94
CA ASP A 757 -18.62 6.96 27.44
C ASP A 757 -17.77 6.36 26.32
N TYR A 758 -18.29 6.28 25.08
CA TYR A 758 -17.55 5.71 23.95
C TYR A 758 -17.57 6.58 22.70
N SER A 759 -18.76 6.82 22.06
CA SER A 759 -18.82 7.44 20.73
C SER A 759 -18.31 8.89 20.72
N LEU A 760 -18.67 9.69 21.72
CA LEU A 760 -18.22 11.08 21.84
C LEU A 760 -16.71 11.17 22.16
N PRO A 761 -16.19 10.46 23.17
CA PRO A 761 -14.75 10.44 23.43
C PRO A 761 -13.93 9.91 22.26
N LEU A 762 -14.41 8.86 21.56
CA LEU A 762 -13.73 8.33 20.36
C LEU A 762 -13.68 9.36 19.22
N ALA A 763 -14.76 10.12 19.03
CA ALA A 763 -14.78 11.20 18.03
C ALA A 763 -13.77 12.31 18.36
N ILE A 764 -13.67 12.70 19.64
CA ILE A 764 -12.65 13.65 20.12
C ILE A 764 -11.24 13.11 19.83
N LEU A 765 -11.04 11.85 20.12
CA LEU A 765 -9.78 11.16 19.91
C LEU A 765 -9.36 11.15 18.44
N LYS A 766 -10.29 10.76 17.55
CA LYS A 766 -10.06 10.79 16.09
C LYS A 766 -9.76 12.21 15.58
N LEU A 767 -10.43 13.25 16.13
CA LEU A 767 -10.10 14.63 15.84
C LEU A 767 -8.67 14.98 16.23
N LYS A 768 -8.27 14.69 17.47
CA LYS A 768 -6.90 14.95 17.96
C LYS A 768 -5.85 14.22 17.11
N GLN A 769 -6.14 13.00 16.69
CA GLN A 769 -5.24 12.22 15.81
C GLN A 769 -5.13 12.80 14.40
N ALA A 770 -6.23 13.20 13.80
CA ALA A 770 -6.25 13.82 12.47
C ALA A 770 -5.47 15.14 12.49
N ILE A 771 -5.80 16.02 13.42
CA ILE A 771 -5.12 17.30 13.62
C ILE A 771 -3.60 17.10 13.76
N GLY A 772 -3.16 16.10 14.53
CA GLY A 772 -1.74 15.81 14.72
C GLY A 772 -0.98 15.31 13.47
N ARG A 773 -1.67 14.98 12.34
CA ARG A 773 -1.02 14.46 11.11
C ARG A 773 -0.29 15.51 10.31
N THR A 774 -0.71 16.75 10.39
CA THR A 774 -0.13 17.88 9.66
C THR A 774 1.06 18.51 10.40
N MET A 775 1.48 17.93 11.56
CA MET A 775 2.58 18.40 12.38
C MET A 775 3.55 17.26 12.72
N ARG A 776 4.74 17.29 12.12
CA ARG A 776 5.80 16.29 12.35
C ARG A 776 7.16 16.88 12.70
N ARG A 777 7.35 18.17 12.43
CA ARG A 777 8.56 18.90 12.75
C ARG A 777 8.20 20.12 13.59
N GLU A 778 9.09 20.55 14.48
CA GLU A 778 8.87 21.69 15.35
C GLU A 778 8.66 23.03 14.61
N ASN A 779 9.22 23.15 13.40
CA ASN A 779 9.13 24.35 12.58
C ASN A 779 7.92 24.38 11.64
N GLN A 780 7.09 23.34 11.60
CA GLN A 780 5.88 23.33 10.78
C GLN A 780 4.79 24.20 11.40
N ARG A 781 3.94 24.80 10.54
CA ARG A 781 2.71 25.48 10.96
C ARG A 781 1.50 24.84 10.28
N SER A 782 0.47 24.54 11.05
CA SER A 782 -0.77 23.93 10.57
C SER A 782 -1.99 24.71 11.03
N ALA A 783 -2.79 25.17 10.06
CA ALA A 783 -4.08 25.78 10.31
C ALA A 783 -5.19 24.74 10.11
N VAL A 784 -5.99 24.46 11.14
CA VAL A 784 -7.10 23.49 11.08
C VAL A 784 -8.42 24.24 11.02
N LEU A 785 -9.22 23.97 9.99
CA LEU A 785 -10.55 24.55 9.82
C LEU A 785 -11.62 23.47 9.99
N LEU A 786 -12.47 23.62 11.00
CA LEU A 786 -13.57 22.72 11.29
C LEU A 786 -14.89 23.31 10.76
N LEU A 787 -15.49 22.60 9.80
CA LEU A 787 -16.70 23.04 9.10
C LEU A 787 -18.01 22.48 9.68
N ASP A 788 -17.95 21.66 10.73
CA ASP A 788 -19.16 21.05 11.30
C ASP A 788 -19.79 21.94 12.38
N PRO A 789 -20.95 22.56 12.11
CA PRO A 789 -21.59 23.49 13.06
C PRO A 789 -22.16 22.79 14.32
N ARG A 790 -22.21 21.46 14.35
CA ARG A 790 -22.65 20.71 15.53
C ARG A 790 -21.76 20.94 16.73
N ILE A 791 -20.51 21.32 16.53
CA ILE A 791 -19.59 21.70 17.63
C ILE A 791 -20.06 22.96 18.35
N LEU A 792 -20.82 23.85 17.69
CA LEU A 792 -21.37 25.06 18.27
C LEU A 792 -22.82 24.90 18.74
N THR A 793 -23.61 24.05 18.06
CA THR A 793 -25.08 24.00 18.21
C THR A 793 -25.56 22.87 19.10
N LYS A 794 -24.77 21.81 19.30
CA LYS A 794 -25.14 20.63 20.13
C LYS A 794 -24.54 20.70 21.53
N SER A 795 -25.22 20.12 22.50
CA SER A 795 -24.77 20.07 23.90
C SER A 795 -23.41 19.43 24.08
N TYR A 796 -23.07 18.40 23.30
CA TYR A 796 -21.77 17.73 23.30
C TYR A 796 -20.67 18.56 22.61
N GLY A 797 -21.01 19.58 21.86
CA GLY A 797 -20.04 20.42 21.14
C GLY A 797 -19.11 21.16 22.10
N LYS A 798 -19.64 21.61 23.26
CA LYS A 798 -18.81 22.20 24.30
C LYS A 798 -17.79 21.22 24.85
N ILE A 799 -18.18 19.96 25.04
CA ILE A 799 -17.25 18.90 25.54
C ILE A 799 -16.11 18.68 24.54
N ILE A 800 -16.44 18.67 23.24
CA ILE A 800 -15.42 18.56 22.16
C ILE A 800 -14.49 19.78 22.19
N SER A 801 -15.04 20.98 22.23
CA SER A 801 -14.26 22.22 22.26
C SER A 801 -13.36 22.32 23.49
N ASP A 802 -13.87 21.99 24.66
CA ASP A 802 -13.10 21.97 25.92
C ASP A 802 -11.93 20.97 25.83
N ALA A 803 -12.19 19.74 25.36
CA ALA A 803 -11.18 18.69 25.20
C ALA A 803 -10.09 19.04 24.16
N LEU A 804 -10.46 19.72 23.08
CA LEU A 804 -9.49 20.19 22.09
C LEU A 804 -8.69 21.39 22.61
N SER A 805 -9.29 22.27 23.44
CA SER A 805 -8.64 23.46 23.99
C SER A 805 -7.52 23.13 24.99
N GLU A 806 -7.49 21.91 25.53
CA GLU A 806 -6.39 21.42 26.35
C GLU A 806 -5.06 21.38 25.54
N GLU A 807 -5.12 21.00 24.28
CA GLU A 807 -3.92 20.79 23.42
C GLU A 807 -3.75 21.89 22.36
N PHE A 808 -4.83 22.57 21.94
CA PHE A 808 -4.81 23.52 20.83
C PHE A 808 -5.43 24.88 21.19
N TYR A 809 -5.06 25.91 20.43
CA TYR A 809 -5.76 27.19 20.48
C TYR A 809 -6.94 27.15 19.52
N ILE A 810 -8.14 27.49 19.97
CA ILE A 810 -9.39 27.45 19.21
C ILE A 810 -9.98 28.86 19.08
N SER A 811 -10.41 29.22 17.87
CA SER A 811 -11.13 30.44 17.56
C SER A 811 -12.47 30.12 16.90
N HIS A 812 -13.53 30.79 17.37
CA HIS A 812 -14.89 30.70 16.78
C HIS A 812 -15.17 32.03 16.09
N GLN A 813 -15.46 32.03 14.80
CA GLN A 813 -15.72 33.27 14.08
C GLN A 813 -16.26 33.05 12.65
N LYS A 814 -16.69 34.13 12.02
CA LYS A 814 -17.10 34.13 10.62
C LYS A 814 -15.98 33.70 9.71
N PHE A 815 -16.31 32.99 8.65
CA PHE A 815 -15.36 32.38 7.73
C PHE A 815 -14.37 33.38 7.12
N SER A 816 -14.84 34.55 6.67
CA SER A 816 -13.98 35.60 6.10
C SER A 816 -12.89 36.11 7.06
N LYS A 817 -13.23 36.20 8.34
CA LYS A 817 -12.27 36.58 9.39
C LYS A 817 -11.29 35.44 9.67
N SER A 818 -11.75 34.19 9.67
CA SER A 818 -10.91 32.99 9.79
C SER A 818 -9.85 32.95 8.70
N LEU A 819 -10.20 33.20 7.44
CA LEU A 819 -9.24 33.24 6.33
C LEU A 819 -8.15 34.29 6.55
N THR A 820 -8.49 35.49 7.05
CA THR A 820 -7.54 36.55 7.32
C THR A 820 -6.58 36.15 8.43
N GLU A 821 -7.08 35.54 9.49
CA GLU A 821 -6.25 35.09 10.63
C GLU A 821 -5.38 33.89 10.25
N ILE A 822 -5.89 32.93 9.47
CA ILE A 822 -5.13 31.78 8.96
C ILE A 822 -3.97 32.28 8.12
N LYS A 823 -4.20 33.24 7.20
CA LYS A 823 -3.14 33.84 6.40
C LYS A 823 -2.04 34.43 7.27
N ASN A 824 -2.41 35.22 8.28
CA ASN A 824 -1.43 35.84 9.20
C ASN A 824 -0.70 34.81 10.07
N PHE A 825 -1.36 33.70 10.41
CA PHE A 825 -0.76 32.63 11.22
C PHE A 825 0.23 31.80 10.40
N LEU A 826 -0.04 31.57 9.14
CA LEU A 826 0.84 30.81 8.25
C LEU A 826 2.03 31.65 7.72
N LEU A 827 1.94 32.97 7.70
CA LEU A 827 3.07 33.85 7.41
C LEU A 827 4.14 33.80 8.50
#